data_823cde8a61c8e0aa87cb7906e31e3304
#
_entry.id   823cde8a61c8e0aa87cb7906e31e3304
#
_cell.length_a   1.000
_cell.length_b   1.000
_cell.length_c   1.000
_cell.angle_alpha   90.00
_cell.angle_beta   90.00
_cell.angle_gamma   90.00
#
_symmetry.space_group_name_H-M   'P 1'
#
loop_
_entity.id
_entity.type
_entity.pdbx_description
1 polymer ?
#
loop_
_entity_poly.entity_id
_entity_poly.type
_entity_poly.pdbx_seq_one_letter_code
_entity_poly.pdbx_strand_id
1 'polypeptide(L)'
;MRSVLFWALVFCVAASSAEIRIAVEFDPKAHEIYGSEWIKLSEPQDEAWFALLANLGREKNPYVSPLVLDSTYVSGFDPAWTKIEGVVWEPSGQALEYELLPAPATMQTYSLKDVLLRVSLPREAGTLRVSFRTRFPHVWLEPGRLGDIYTWRFGWHPILLPARPGEDFPLVLPFHQYEVELALPAGWQAFLPGEMERDGNVFRTRFPGPVNSVALFFGPAENFRTFSLEVEGRVFEGVALPGDEGGLRALLTWAPEILSWYEERFGPYPHERIILAEHPTDQGVAMTAEGIVFLPRWFFARENLTASGTLTRLGIYILAHELAHLWWGIGVGVDFDAENWLSEGLAQFLSLSWYEEKFGDEGGNLFVFDKKGIGEELVDYALGFVNLREHLTELPYLQLFFQGFDEAVVKPTREVRYDQVSSARLYDKGYLVLRALAHLLGEERFQGALRRIAGEYRGKRLSVQDFELLLSQESGQDLSQFFADWVFGEAWADYGISGARQEPEKEGYKTELYLTYRGTGILPVPIELRGPEGKKKGILWTPTGSSAETIQVLLDFPLEEVVLDPKHHVLDTDRLNNRWPRRYVLALKNDLPLDGYLVSAGSNGAFSLRYLDRFGFSVYPQELRVEGFVNFGRDWSLSAWAAVENTLLGALTFTKNLWRTPRTGSTAAFWENVGSLSLSLGRVPDWLFSLGLSWAETVSRARAGTASLFVLPGQGFGFSLAHTELFALGPHFYPTFTVSVGFASPAFPARFWPTLDELRSLALGPEGPPQARFKAASVLGLWLPPYFPAYSLAQAALVSAVRPRLFFAAGQIWNKPEAKNAFLEVGGELWLTVEALGGLFQIACVLGLAYPLLPEGPVLLYFGLAG
;
A
#
# COMPACT_ATOMS: atom_id res chain seq x y z
N MET A 1 -54.04 12.51 -12.89
CA MET A 1 -54.65 12.52 -11.50
C MET A 1 -54.47 11.17 -10.88
N ARG A 2 -53.60 11.08 -9.95
CA ARG A 2 -53.58 10.39 -8.66
C ARG A 2 -52.13 10.31 -8.16
N SER A 3 -51.84 11.34 -7.35
CA SER A 3 -50.65 11.39 -6.52
C SER A 3 -50.76 10.29 -5.46
N VAL A 4 -49.75 9.44 -5.35
CA VAL A 4 -49.54 8.63 -4.16
C VAL A 4 -48.23 9.14 -3.56
N LEU A 5 -48.38 9.97 -2.50
CA LEU A 5 -47.34 10.28 -1.54
C LEU A 5 -46.98 8.98 -0.82
N PHE A 6 -45.80 8.44 -1.10
CA PHE A 6 -45.16 7.45 -0.22
C PHE A 6 -44.28 8.22 0.77
N TRP A 7 -44.79 8.42 1.96
CA TRP A 7 -43.99 8.76 3.13
C TRP A 7 -43.23 7.48 3.55
N ALA A 8 -42.02 7.33 3.08
CA ALA A 8 -41.09 6.42 3.70
C ALA A 8 -40.60 7.10 5.00
N LEU A 9 -41.16 6.70 6.14
CA LEU A 9 -40.57 6.91 7.44
C LEU A 9 -39.23 6.11 7.43
N VAL A 10 -38.14 6.77 7.15
CA VAL A 10 -36.81 6.28 7.48
C VAL A 10 -36.75 6.33 9.00
N PHE A 11 -36.99 5.20 9.65
CA PHE A 11 -36.51 4.99 11.01
C PHE A 11 -34.97 4.96 10.97
N CYS A 12 -34.35 6.13 11.09
CA CYS A 12 -33.04 6.21 11.67
C CYS A 12 -33.16 5.66 13.09
N VAL A 13 -32.84 4.38 13.28
CA VAL A 13 -32.45 3.89 14.58
C VAL A 13 -31.12 4.59 14.86
N ALA A 14 -31.19 5.76 15.49
CA ALA A 14 -30.06 6.34 16.17
C ALA A 14 -29.60 5.29 17.17
N ALA A 15 -28.53 4.58 16.90
CA ALA A 15 -27.91 3.70 17.87
C ALA A 15 -27.59 4.58 19.08
N SER A 16 -28.30 4.37 20.18
CA SER A 16 -28.13 5.18 21.39
C SER A 16 -26.72 4.92 21.90
N SER A 17 -25.91 5.99 21.97
CA SER A 17 -24.59 5.94 22.58
C SER A 17 -24.70 5.44 24.00
N ALA A 18 -24.08 4.32 24.34
CA ALA A 18 -24.05 3.79 25.70
C ALA A 18 -22.97 4.53 26.53
N GLU A 19 -23.22 4.65 27.84
CA GLU A 19 -22.18 5.02 28.81
C GLU A 19 -21.42 3.74 29.22
N ILE A 20 -20.11 3.70 28.97
CA ILE A 20 -19.26 2.55 29.25
C ILE A 20 -18.09 2.99 30.15
N ARG A 21 -18.01 2.39 31.33
CA ARG A 21 -16.86 2.54 32.24
C ARG A 21 -16.04 1.26 32.19
N ILE A 22 -14.73 1.38 31.98
CA ILE A 22 -13.80 0.26 31.96
C ILE A 22 -12.78 0.46 33.09
N ALA A 23 -12.56 -0.56 33.92
CA ALA A 23 -11.50 -0.56 34.91
C ALA A 23 -10.68 -1.85 34.78
N VAL A 24 -9.42 -1.68 34.44
CA VAL A 24 -8.49 -2.80 34.18
C VAL A 24 -7.16 -2.61 34.88
N GLU A 25 -6.51 -3.73 35.17
CA GLU A 25 -5.18 -3.84 35.73
C GLU A 25 -4.29 -4.61 34.74
N PHE A 26 -3.02 -4.26 34.66
CA PHE A 26 -2.04 -4.90 33.79
C PHE A 26 -1.12 -5.85 34.55
N ASP A 27 -1.04 -7.11 34.08
CA ASP A 27 -0.07 -8.10 34.56
C ASP A 27 1.13 -8.18 33.58
N PRO A 28 2.32 -7.65 33.96
CA PRO A 28 3.49 -7.65 33.08
C PRO A 28 4.11 -9.05 32.88
N LYS A 29 3.81 -10.03 33.73
CA LYS A 29 4.32 -11.41 33.59
C LYS A 29 3.52 -12.21 32.57
N ALA A 30 2.20 -12.03 32.59
CA ALA A 30 1.29 -12.68 31.64
C ALA A 30 1.18 -11.90 30.34
N HIS A 31 1.56 -10.63 30.32
CA HIS A 31 1.31 -9.68 29.22
C HIS A 31 -0.18 -9.51 28.95
N GLU A 32 -0.96 -9.37 30.02
CA GLU A 32 -2.40 -9.33 29.99
C GLU A 32 -2.97 -8.11 30.72
N ILE A 33 -4.07 -7.58 30.22
CA ILE A 33 -4.97 -6.72 30.99
C ILE A 33 -6.15 -7.55 31.44
N TYR A 34 -6.64 -7.27 32.63
CA TYR A 34 -7.82 -7.93 33.17
C TYR A 34 -8.64 -6.96 34.03
N GLY A 35 -9.93 -7.15 34.04
CA GLY A 35 -10.85 -6.27 34.78
C GLY A 35 -12.29 -6.40 34.30
N SER A 36 -13.01 -5.32 34.38
CA SER A 36 -14.41 -5.29 33.98
C SER A 36 -14.78 -4.01 33.24
N GLU A 37 -15.80 -4.12 32.43
CA GLU A 37 -16.51 -2.98 31.86
C GLU A 37 -17.97 -2.99 32.36
N TRP A 38 -18.50 -1.80 32.62
CA TRP A 38 -19.88 -1.55 33.04
C TRP A 38 -20.55 -0.77 31.92
N ILE A 39 -21.59 -1.36 31.34
CA ILE A 39 -22.37 -0.82 30.24
C ILE A 39 -23.74 -0.43 30.75
N LYS A 40 -24.05 0.86 30.69
CA LYS A 40 -25.38 1.37 31.08
C LYS A 40 -26.34 1.22 29.90
N LEU A 41 -27.33 0.35 30.05
CA LEU A 41 -28.39 0.09 29.10
C LEU A 41 -29.62 0.87 29.53
N SER A 42 -29.92 1.96 28.80
CA SER A 42 -31.00 2.88 29.14
C SER A 42 -32.38 2.37 28.72
N GLU A 43 -32.43 1.43 27.78
CA GLU A 43 -33.67 0.86 27.27
C GLU A 43 -33.69 -0.67 27.47
N PRO A 44 -34.90 -1.25 27.77
CA PRO A 44 -35.04 -2.69 27.83
C PRO A 44 -34.75 -3.36 26.48
N GLN A 45 -33.91 -4.39 26.49
CA GLN A 45 -33.62 -5.22 25.33
C GLN A 45 -33.47 -6.69 25.73
N ASP A 46 -33.60 -7.61 24.76
CA ASP A 46 -33.61 -9.04 25.04
C ASP A 46 -32.18 -9.61 25.08
N GLU A 47 -31.30 -9.00 24.38
CA GLU A 47 -29.91 -9.45 24.26
C GLU A 47 -28.93 -8.29 23.95
N ALA A 48 -27.68 -8.46 24.36
CA ALA A 48 -26.58 -7.60 24.00
C ALA A 48 -25.54 -8.37 23.20
N TRP A 49 -24.96 -7.73 22.19
CA TRP A 49 -23.95 -8.30 21.30
C TRP A 49 -22.64 -7.56 21.44
N PHE A 50 -21.53 -8.30 21.45
CA PHE A 50 -20.19 -7.73 21.55
C PHE A 50 -19.26 -8.34 20.52
N ALA A 51 -18.33 -7.53 20.01
CA ALA A 51 -17.18 -8.00 19.24
C ALA A 51 -15.96 -8.15 20.15
N LEU A 52 -15.32 -9.32 20.08
CA LEU A 52 -14.06 -9.64 20.75
C LEU A 52 -12.93 -9.64 19.72
N LEU A 53 -12.54 -8.42 19.25
CA LEU A 53 -11.66 -8.27 18.09
C LEU A 53 -10.26 -8.85 18.32
N ALA A 54 -9.77 -8.92 19.56
CA ALA A 54 -8.51 -9.59 19.87
C ALA A 54 -8.50 -11.06 19.40
N ASN A 55 -9.66 -11.72 19.36
CA ASN A 55 -9.78 -13.11 18.94
C ASN A 55 -9.56 -13.31 17.44
N LEU A 56 -9.53 -12.25 16.62
CA LEU A 56 -9.05 -12.29 15.25
C LEU A 56 -7.56 -12.65 15.15
N GLY A 57 -6.78 -12.35 16.19
CA GLY A 57 -5.36 -12.70 16.32
C GLY A 57 -5.09 -14.01 17.06
N ARG A 58 -6.11 -14.84 17.37
CA ARG A 58 -5.95 -16.08 18.13
C ARG A 58 -5.22 -17.16 17.37
N GLU A 59 -5.41 -17.24 16.05
CA GLU A 59 -4.83 -18.25 15.18
C GLU A 59 -3.99 -17.57 14.09
N LYS A 60 -2.91 -18.25 13.68
CA LYS A 60 -2.04 -17.78 12.60
C LYS A 60 -2.86 -17.69 11.30
N ASN A 61 -2.79 -16.56 10.63
CA ASN A 61 -3.44 -16.38 9.33
C ASN A 61 -2.83 -17.35 8.30
N PRO A 62 -3.60 -18.31 7.76
CA PRO A 62 -3.10 -19.29 6.81
C PRO A 62 -2.76 -18.71 5.43
N TYR A 63 -3.22 -17.50 5.13
CA TYR A 63 -2.99 -16.83 3.85
C TYR A 63 -1.75 -15.93 3.83
N VAL A 64 -1.07 -15.76 4.97
CA VAL A 64 0.20 -15.02 5.02
C VAL A 64 1.28 -15.78 4.27
N SER A 65 1.86 -15.14 3.26
CA SER A 65 2.95 -15.73 2.47
C SER A 65 4.16 -16.10 3.34
N PRO A 66 4.79 -17.26 3.09
CA PRO A 66 6.06 -17.61 3.72
C PRO A 66 7.15 -16.56 3.59
N LEU A 67 7.13 -15.75 2.53
CA LEU A 67 8.12 -14.70 2.27
C LEU A 67 8.02 -13.51 3.24
N VAL A 68 6.86 -13.29 3.85
CA VAL A 68 6.62 -12.17 4.78
C VAL A 68 6.25 -12.62 6.19
N LEU A 69 6.33 -13.91 6.47
CA LEU A 69 6.05 -14.42 7.82
C LEU A 69 6.90 -13.73 8.88
N ASP A 70 8.17 -13.46 8.59
CA ASP A 70 9.07 -12.82 9.53
C ASP A 70 8.78 -11.33 9.73
N SER A 71 8.29 -10.64 8.72
CA SER A 71 7.86 -9.25 8.84
C SER A 71 6.47 -9.11 9.46
N THR A 72 5.61 -10.11 9.24
CA THR A 72 4.28 -10.15 9.87
C THR A 72 4.35 -10.59 11.33
N TYR A 73 5.18 -11.58 11.64
CA TYR A 73 5.35 -12.15 12.97
C TYR A 73 6.83 -12.07 13.41
N VAL A 74 7.30 -10.86 13.69
CA VAL A 74 8.74 -10.54 13.93
C VAL A 74 9.43 -11.44 14.95
N SER A 75 8.71 -11.90 15.97
CA SER A 75 9.22 -12.84 16.98
C SER A 75 8.58 -14.23 16.90
N GLY A 76 8.04 -14.59 15.74
CA GLY A 76 7.16 -15.74 15.56
C GLY A 76 5.71 -15.40 15.89
N PHE A 77 4.79 -16.30 15.53
CA PHE A 77 3.38 -16.11 15.86
C PHE A 77 3.15 -16.17 17.36
N ASP A 78 2.58 -15.10 17.92
CA ASP A 78 2.18 -14.98 19.31
C ASP A 78 0.70 -14.58 19.36
N PRO A 79 -0.20 -15.41 19.93
CA PRO A 79 -1.64 -15.18 19.81
C PRO A 79 -2.13 -13.99 20.66
N ALA A 80 -3.00 -13.17 20.07
CA ALA A 80 -3.89 -12.28 20.81
C ALA A 80 -5.19 -13.00 21.15
N TRP A 81 -5.80 -12.67 22.27
CA TRP A 81 -7.14 -13.14 22.60
C TRP A 81 -7.79 -12.33 23.71
N THR A 82 -9.12 -12.32 23.72
CA THR A 82 -9.96 -11.88 24.83
C THR A 82 -10.79 -13.08 25.36
N LYS A 83 -10.74 -13.30 26.67
CA LYS A 83 -11.56 -14.28 27.37
C LYS A 83 -12.56 -13.58 28.27
N ILE A 84 -13.81 -14.04 28.27
CA ILE A 84 -14.87 -13.58 29.18
C ILE A 84 -14.77 -14.41 30.44
N GLU A 85 -14.64 -13.74 31.58
CA GLU A 85 -14.55 -14.38 32.89
C GLU A 85 -15.92 -14.43 33.60
N GLY A 86 -16.84 -13.54 33.24
CA GLY A 86 -18.20 -13.52 33.76
C GLY A 86 -19.01 -12.35 33.24
N VAL A 87 -20.31 -12.52 33.28
CA VAL A 87 -21.30 -11.50 32.90
C VAL A 87 -22.34 -11.39 34.01
N VAL A 88 -22.58 -10.20 34.54
CA VAL A 88 -23.45 -9.96 35.69
C VAL A 88 -24.37 -8.78 35.42
N TRP A 89 -25.66 -8.93 35.85
CA TRP A 89 -26.62 -7.84 35.85
C TRP A 89 -26.54 -7.11 37.22
N GLU A 90 -25.99 -5.89 37.19
CA GLU A 90 -25.68 -5.15 38.43
C GLU A 90 -26.86 -4.85 39.36
N PRO A 91 -28.12 -4.50 38.87
CA PRO A 91 -29.21 -4.24 39.77
C PRO A 91 -29.56 -5.40 40.72
N SER A 92 -29.35 -6.64 40.21
CA SER A 92 -29.69 -7.86 40.98
C SER A 92 -28.46 -8.65 41.45
N GLY A 93 -27.26 -8.41 40.90
CA GLY A 93 -26.09 -9.26 41.08
C GLY A 93 -26.21 -10.64 40.39
N GLN A 94 -27.19 -10.80 39.52
CA GLN A 94 -27.44 -12.05 38.81
C GLN A 94 -26.39 -12.32 37.77
N ALA A 95 -25.78 -13.52 37.77
CA ALA A 95 -24.98 -14.00 36.65
C ALA A 95 -25.87 -14.28 35.45
N LEU A 96 -25.50 -13.77 34.28
CA LEU A 96 -26.26 -13.94 33.05
C LEU A 96 -25.63 -15.04 32.19
N GLU A 97 -26.52 -15.71 31.43
CA GLU A 97 -26.06 -16.66 30.40
C GLU A 97 -25.53 -15.91 29.18
N TYR A 98 -24.43 -16.42 28.64
CA TYR A 98 -23.81 -15.89 27.44
C TYR A 98 -23.29 -17.00 26.53
N GLU A 99 -23.14 -16.69 25.26
CA GLU A 99 -22.65 -17.60 24.24
C GLU A 99 -21.53 -16.94 23.43
N LEU A 100 -20.48 -17.69 23.13
CA LEU A 100 -19.40 -17.30 22.25
C LEU A 100 -19.63 -17.88 20.85
N LEU A 101 -19.55 -17.03 19.83
CA LEU A 101 -19.88 -17.37 18.45
C LEU A 101 -18.70 -17.05 17.52
N PRO A 102 -18.64 -17.70 16.35
CA PRO A 102 -17.58 -17.43 15.37
C PRO A 102 -17.71 -16.02 14.76
N ALA A 103 -16.62 -15.55 14.14
CA ALA A 103 -16.62 -14.30 13.40
C ALA A 103 -17.63 -14.34 12.24
N PRO A 104 -18.40 -13.27 12.01
CA PRO A 104 -19.21 -13.12 10.81
C PRO A 104 -18.33 -12.95 9.57
N ALA A 105 -18.90 -13.18 8.38
CA ALA A 105 -18.16 -13.10 7.10
C ALA A 105 -17.49 -11.76 6.86
N THR A 106 -18.05 -10.66 7.37
CA THR A 106 -17.48 -9.30 7.30
C THR A 106 -16.21 -9.10 8.13
N MET A 107 -15.92 -9.99 9.08
CA MET A 107 -14.77 -9.89 9.98
C MET A 107 -13.70 -10.95 9.71
N GLN A 108 -13.89 -11.83 8.72
CA GLN A 108 -13.02 -12.99 8.55
C GLN A 108 -12.62 -13.24 7.09
N THR A 109 -11.36 -13.59 6.90
CA THR A 109 -10.84 -14.21 5.67
C THR A 109 -10.70 -15.72 5.81
N TYR A 110 -10.82 -16.27 7.03
CA TYR A 110 -10.76 -17.68 7.39
C TYR A 110 -11.59 -17.93 8.67
N SER A 111 -11.91 -19.18 8.96
CA SER A 111 -12.79 -19.50 10.08
C SER A 111 -12.13 -19.21 11.43
N LEU A 112 -12.73 -18.28 12.19
CA LEU A 112 -12.29 -17.84 13.52
C LEU A 112 -13.37 -18.05 14.55
N LYS A 113 -13.01 -18.60 15.71
CA LYS A 113 -13.93 -18.92 16.80
C LYS A 113 -13.95 -17.81 17.85
N ASP A 114 -15.04 -17.73 18.58
CA ASP A 114 -15.19 -16.91 19.79
C ASP A 114 -14.96 -15.40 19.54
N VAL A 115 -15.31 -14.89 18.37
CA VAL A 115 -15.16 -13.46 18.01
C VAL A 115 -16.37 -12.64 18.41
N LEU A 116 -17.54 -13.27 18.55
CA LEU A 116 -18.74 -12.61 19.03
C LEU A 116 -19.16 -13.15 20.39
N LEU A 117 -19.65 -12.26 21.23
CA LEU A 117 -20.30 -12.59 22.49
C LEU A 117 -21.76 -12.15 22.41
N ARG A 118 -22.68 -13.09 22.68
CA ARG A 118 -24.10 -12.84 22.88
C ARG A 118 -24.43 -13.00 24.34
N VAL A 119 -25.14 -12.04 24.95
CA VAL A 119 -25.60 -12.05 26.34
C VAL A 119 -27.10 -11.96 26.34
N SER A 120 -27.79 -12.86 27.04
CA SER A 120 -29.25 -12.79 27.31
C SER A 120 -29.53 -11.81 28.42
N LEU A 121 -30.46 -10.86 28.21
CA LEU A 121 -30.74 -9.78 29.14
C LEU A 121 -32.14 -9.94 29.80
N PRO A 122 -32.37 -9.39 31.01
CA PRO A 122 -33.60 -9.52 31.76
C PRO A 122 -34.75 -8.59 31.30
N ARG A 123 -34.66 -7.96 30.12
CA ARG A 123 -35.71 -7.05 29.55
C ARG A 123 -36.05 -5.83 30.44
N GLU A 124 -35.08 -5.31 31.10
CA GLU A 124 -35.19 -4.10 31.90
C GLU A 124 -33.99 -3.18 31.69
N ALA A 125 -34.14 -1.90 31.99
CA ALA A 125 -33.00 -0.99 31.96
C ALA A 125 -32.10 -1.25 33.19
N GLY A 126 -30.76 -1.14 32.97
CA GLY A 126 -29.80 -1.39 34.05
C GLY A 126 -28.36 -1.34 33.57
N THR A 127 -27.50 -1.89 34.40
CA THR A 127 -26.05 -1.92 34.08
C THR A 127 -25.59 -3.36 33.90
N LEU A 128 -25.02 -3.64 32.75
CA LEU A 128 -24.37 -4.91 32.46
C LEU A 128 -22.87 -4.82 32.81
N ARG A 129 -22.40 -5.73 33.66
CA ARG A 129 -20.95 -5.86 33.92
C ARG A 129 -20.40 -7.07 33.18
N VAL A 130 -19.39 -6.84 32.36
CA VAL A 130 -18.63 -7.88 31.66
C VAL A 130 -17.21 -7.91 32.20
N SER A 131 -16.83 -9.02 32.82
CA SER A 131 -15.45 -9.22 33.29
C SER A 131 -14.67 -9.99 32.25
N PHE A 132 -13.46 -9.52 31.95
CA PHE A 132 -12.68 -10.04 30.85
C PHE A 132 -11.17 -9.98 31.11
N ARG A 133 -10.43 -10.71 30.29
CA ARG A 133 -8.97 -10.71 30.24
C ARG A 133 -8.53 -10.70 28.78
N THR A 134 -7.58 -9.82 28.44
CA THR A 134 -7.05 -9.69 27.08
C THR A 134 -5.54 -9.77 27.09
N ARG A 135 -4.97 -10.60 26.21
CA ARG A 135 -3.54 -10.82 26.07
C ARG A 135 -2.97 -10.03 24.89
N PHE A 136 -1.87 -9.31 25.16
CA PHE A 136 -1.06 -8.62 24.16
C PHE A 136 -0.10 -9.59 23.47
N PRO A 137 -0.20 -9.75 22.13
CA PRO A 137 0.77 -10.51 21.36
C PRO A 137 2.09 -9.75 21.21
N HIS A 138 3.17 -10.41 20.79
CA HIS A 138 4.29 -9.70 20.18
C HIS A 138 3.82 -8.87 19.01
N VAL A 139 4.47 -7.73 18.74
CA VAL A 139 4.07 -6.81 17.68
C VAL A 139 3.84 -7.57 16.39
N TRP A 140 2.59 -7.46 15.94
CA TRP A 140 2.04 -7.99 14.73
C TRP A 140 1.29 -6.84 14.08
N LEU A 141 1.60 -6.28 13.05
CA LEU A 141 1.06 -5.11 12.37
C LEU A 141 0.46 -4.00 13.26
N GLU A 142 -0.48 -4.28 14.15
CA GLU A 142 -1.22 -3.24 14.88
C GLU A 142 -1.31 -3.43 16.40
N PRO A 143 -1.97 -4.46 16.95
CA PRO A 143 -2.03 -4.65 18.41
C PRO A 143 -0.81 -5.42 18.88
N GLY A 144 -0.21 -4.99 20.00
CA GLY A 144 0.81 -5.83 20.58
C GLY A 144 1.81 -5.13 21.48
N ARG A 145 2.93 -5.82 21.65
CA ARG A 145 4.07 -5.37 22.46
C ARG A 145 5.38 -5.58 21.73
N LEU A 146 6.32 -4.70 21.95
CA LEU A 146 7.73 -4.90 21.65
C LEU A 146 8.53 -4.70 22.95
N GLY A 147 9.16 -5.77 23.44
CA GLY A 147 9.71 -5.76 24.78
C GLY A 147 8.60 -5.46 25.80
N ASP A 148 8.78 -4.38 26.57
CA ASP A 148 7.85 -3.91 27.60
C ASP A 148 7.03 -2.68 27.18
N ILE A 149 6.95 -2.38 25.88
CA ILE A 149 6.10 -1.31 25.34
C ILE A 149 4.86 -1.95 24.72
N TYR A 150 3.70 -1.46 25.09
CA TYR A 150 2.39 -2.01 24.74
C TYR A 150 1.56 -0.99 23.99
N THR A 151 1.00 -1.40 22.86
CA THR A 151 0.17 -0.56 21.98
C THR A 151 -1.06 -1.32 21.53
N TRP A 152 -2.24 -0.68 21.61
CA TRP A 152 -3.46 -1.24 21.05
C TRP A 152 -4.45 -0.13 20.72
N ARG A 153 -4.78 0.03 19.44
CA ARG A 153 -5.61 1.12 18.96
C ARG A 153 -7.10 0.93 19.32
N PHE A 154 -7.65 -0.25 19.04
CA PHE A 154 -9.05 -0.60 19.35
C PHE A 154 -9.24 -2.12 19.51
N GLY A 155 -10.31 -2.53 20.23
CA GLY A 155 -10.66 -3.95 20.32
C GLY A 155 -9.88 -4.74 21.37
N TRP A 156 -9.24 -4.08 22.34
CA TRP A 156 -8.61 -4.71 23.50
C TRP A 156 -9.60 -5.06 24.62
N HIS A 157 -10.85 -4.58 24.52
CA HIS A 157 -11.98 -4.91 25.39
C HIS A 157 -13.16 -5.40 24.55
N PRO A 158 -14.21 -6.05 25.14
CA PRO A 158 -15.43 -6.35 24.45
C PRO A 158 -16.10 -5.07 23.90
N ILE A 159 -16.39 -5.00 22.60
CA ILE A 159 -17.02 -3.82 21.98
C ILE A 159 -18.52 -4.08 21.86
N LEU A 160 -19.34 -3.31 22.59
CA LEU A 160 -20.80 -3.37 22.46
C LEU A 160 -21.22 -3.00 21.03
N LEU A 161 -21.96 -3.88 20.37
CA LEU A 161 -22.49 -3.68 19.03
C LEU A 161 -23.94 -3.17 19.08
N PRO A 162 -24.39 -2.37 18.11
CA PRO A 162 -25.75 -1.82 18.07
C PRO A 162 -26.82 -2.88 17.79
N ALA A 163 -26.46 -4.01 17.18
CA ALA A 163 -27.37 -5.11 16.84
C ALA A 163 -26.57 -6.40 16.60
N ARG A 164 -27.30 -7.50 16.39
CA ARG A 164 -26.72 -8.77 15.96
C ARG A 164 -26.03 -8.61 14.61
N PRO A 165 -24.73 -8.92 14.50
CA PRO A 165 -24.03 -8.88 13.23
C PRO A 165 -24.45 -10.06 12.31
N GLY A 166 -24.63 -9.77 11.03
CA GLY A 166 -24.90 -10.73 9.96
C GLY A 166 -23.88 -10.62 8.82
N GLU A 167 -24.13 -11.32 7.70
CA GLU A 167 -23.21 -11.26 6.53
C GLU A 167 -23.15 -9.86 5.92
N ASP A 168 -24.24 -9.10 5.97
CA ASP A 168 -24.33 -7.72 5.47
C ASP A 168 -24.18 -6.67 6.58
N PHE A 169 -23.73 -7.08 7.76
CA PHE A 169 -23.52 -6.15 8.87
C PHE A 169 -22.28 -5.30 8.58
N PRO A 170 -22.41 -3.96 8.52
CA PRO A 170 -21.27 -3.09 8.26
C PRO A 170 -20.24 -3.19 9.39
N LEU A 171 -18.96 -3.27 9.00
CA LEU A 171 -17.86 -3.26 9.97
C LEU A 171 -17.59 -1.83 10.45
N VAL A 172 -18.42 -1.36 11.37
CA VAL A 172 -18.31 -0.04 11.99
C VAL A 172 -17.99 -0.21 13.47
N LEU A 173 -17.01 0.54 13.96
CA LEU A 173 -16.81 0.68 15.39
C LEU A 173 -17.88 1.63 15.95
N PRO A 174 -18.77 1.15 16.86
CA PRO A 174 -19.85 1.99 17.39
C PRO A 174 -19.29 3.10 18.29
N PHE A 175 -19.99 4.22 18.32
CA PHE A 175 -19.63 5.37 19.16
C PHE A 175 -20.28 5.29 20.54
N HIS A 176 -19.47 5.28 21.60
CA HIS A 176 -19.92 5.23 22.97
C HIS A 176 -19.21 6.29 23.82
N GLN A 177 -19.84 6.66 24.95
CA GLN A 177 -19.20 7.50 25.95
C GLN A 177 -18.33 6.64 26.85
N TYR A 178 -17.00 6.79 26.75
CA TYR A 178 -16.06 6.00 27.53
C TYR A 178 -15.43 6.75 28.69
N GLU A 179 -15.29 6.04 29.83
CA GLU A 179 -14.41 6.34 30.93
C GLU A 179 -13.52 5.12 31.17
N VAL A 180 -12.20 5.28 31.10
CA VAL A 180 -11.23 4.19 31.24
C VAL A 180 -10.29 4.44 32.39
N GLU A 181 -10.14 3.42 33.26
CA GLU A 181 -9.18 3.36 34.34
C GLU A 181 -8.20 2.22 34.09
N LEU A 182 -6.89 2.54 34.02
CA LEU A 182 -5.82 1.60 33.79
C LEU A 182 -4.83 1.65 34.96
N ALA A 183 -4.73 0.55 35.72
CA ALA A 183 -3.73 0.39 36.76
C ALA A 183 -2.48 -0.30 36.22
N LEU A 184 -1.31 0.31 36.43
CA LEU A 184 -0.02 -0.17 35.95
C LEU A 184 0.95 -0.47 37.10
N PRO A 185 2.03 -1.24 36.88
CA PRO A 185 3.10 -1.41 37.86
C PRO A 185 3.78 -0.09 38.23
N ALA A 186 4.40 -0.03 39.36
CA ALA A 186 5.17 1.13 39.79
C ALA A 186 6.31 1.43 38.80
N GLY A 187 6.50 2.71 38.46
CA GLY A 187 7.51 3.15 37.49
C GLY A 187 7.10 3.05 36.04
N TRP A 188 5.84 2.67 35.79
CA TRP A 188 5.27 2.65 34.44
C TRP A 188 4.54 3.96 34.10
N GLN A 189 4.39 4.22 32.81
CA GLN A 189 3.72 5.38 32.25
C GLN A 189 2.70 4.92 31.19
N ALA A 190 1.55 5.60 31.15
CA ALA A 190 0.55 5.48 30.08
C ALA A 190 0.36 6.82 29.36
N PHE A 191 0.04 6.73 28.08
CA PHE A 191 -0.31 7.85 27.20
C PHE A 191 -1.69 7.54 26.62
N LEU A 192 -2.73 7.87 27.38
CA LEU A 192 -4.11 7.64 26.98
C LEU A 192 -4.66 8.91 26.32
N PRO A 193 -5.40 8.79 25.19
CA PRO A 193 -6.05 9.97 24.60
C PRO A 193 -7.21 10.47 25.49
N GLY A 194 -7.71 11.67 25.18
CA GLY A 194 -8.78 12.32 25.97
C GLY A 194 -8.23 13.12 27.16
N GLU A 195 -9.12 13.43 28.09
CA GLU A 195 -8.79 14.13 29.36
C GLU A 195 -8.20 13.11 30.34
N MET A 196 -6.88 13.13 30.48
CA MET A 196 -6.18 12.14 31.29
C MET A 196 -5.81 12.70 32.67
N GLU A 197 -6.14 11.93 33.73
CA GLU A 197 -5.75 12.15 35.10
C GLU A 197 -4.86 10.99 35.59
N ARG A 198 -3.93 11.29 36.51
CA ARG A 198 -3.08 10.29 37.12
C ARG A 198 -3.16 10.35 38.63
N ASP A 199 -3.41 9.21 39.27
CA ASP A 199 -3.39 9.03 40.71
C ASP A 199 -2.47 7.85 41.07
N GLY A 200 -1.23 8.17 41.43
CA GLY A 200 -0.21 7.15 41.68
C GLY A 200 0.12 6.30 40.44
N ASN A 201 -0.29 5.06 40.44
CA ASN A 201 -0.10 4.08 39.37
C ASN A 201 -1.37 3.85 38.53
N VAL A 202 -2.43 4.61 38.81
CA VAL A 202 -3.71 4.54 38.11
C VAL A 202 -3.84 5.72 37.16
N PHE A 203 -4.12 5.43 35.91
CA PHE A 203 -4.34 6.37 34.83
C PHE A 203 -5.82 6.33 34.46
N ARG A 204 -6.50 7.48 34.49
CA ARG A 204 -7.91 7.63 34.10
C ARG A 204 -8.01 8.53 32.91
N THR A 205 -8.87 8.16 31.97
CA THR A 205 -9.20 9.04 30.83
C THR A 205 -10.69 9.05 30.56
N ARG A 206 -11.18 10.21 30.13
CA ARG A 206 -12.54 10.40 29.67
C ARG A 206 -12.55 11.25 28.41
N PHE A 207 -13.63 11.21 27.68
CA PHE A 207 -13.81 11.94 26.43
C PHE A 207 -14.95 12.94 26.55
N PRO A 208 -14.87 14.12 25.92
CA PRO A 208 -15.94 15.14 25.97
C PRO A 208 -17.20 14.70 25.21
N GLY A 209 -17.13 13.67 24.38
CA GLY A 209 -18.24 13.11 23.61
C GLY A 209 -18.04 11.64 23.28
N PRO A 210 -19.01 11.03 22.58
CA PRO A 210 -18.89 9.65 22.14
C PRO A 210 -17.72 9.45 21.17
N VAL A 211 -16.94 8.37 21.36
CA VAL A 211 -15.81 7.98 20.51
C VAL A 211 -15.97 6.52 20.08
N ASN A 212 -15.37 6.16 18.93
CA ASN A 212 -15.44 4.80 18.40
C ASN A 212 -14.31 3.90 18.90
N SER A 213 -13.30 4.46 19.57
CA SER A 213 -12.14 3.71 20.04
C SER A 213 -11.47 4.40 21.22
N VAL A 214 -10.85 3.61 22.08
CA VAL A 214 -9.97 4.06 23.16
C VAL A 214 -8.63 3.36 22.97
N ALA A 215 -7.61 4.10 22.61
CA ALA A 215 -6.27 3.55 22.40
C ALA A 215 -5.53 3.39 23.73
N LEU A 216 -4.73 2.32 23.83
CA LEU A 216 -3.78 2.09 24.90
C LEU A 216 -2.34 2.23 24.36
N PHE A 217 -1.52 3.02 25.07
CA PHE A 217 -0.09 3.09 24.84
C PHE A 217 0.62 3.27 26.19
N PHE A 218 1.42 2.28 26.61
CA PHE A 218 2.04 2.28 27.93
C PHE A 218 3.28 1.38 28.01
N GLY A 219 4.09 1.58 29.06
CA GLY A 219 5.29 0.80 29.35
C GLY A 219 6.10 1.39 30.49
N PRO A 220 7.30 0.84 30.81
CA PRO A 220 8.23 1.46 31.76
C PRO A 220 8.58 2.89 31.33
N ALA A 221 8.57 3.82 32.28
CA ALA A 221 8.77 5.25 32.01
C ALA A 221 10.13 5.56 31.35
N GLU A 222 11.18 4.77 31.66
CA GLU A 222 12.50 4.93 31.05
C GLU A 222 12.53 4.66 29.54
N ASN A 223 11.56 3.93 29.01
CA ASN A 223 11.45 3.60 27.58
C ASN A 223 10.91 4.76 26.73
N PHE A 224 10.54 5.87 27.36
CA PHE A 224 9.91 6.99 26.65
C PHE A 224 10.66 8.30 26.82
N ARG A 225 10.58 9.13 25.80
CA ARG A 225 10.96 10.54 25.80
C ARG A 225 9.74 11.35 25.39
N THR A 226 9.32 12.28 26.23
CA THR A 226 8.11 13.09 26.02
C THR A 226 8.46 14.54 25.74
N PHE A 227 7.70 15.16 24.85
CA PHE A 227 7.76 16.56 24.53
C PHE A 227 6.35 17.11 24.43
N SER A 228 6.14 18.33 24.84
CA SER A 228 4.84 19.01 24.71
C SER A 228 5.03 20.35 24.04
N LEU A 229 4.13 20.67 23.13
CA LEU A 229 3.99 21.95 22.47
C LEU A 229 2.57 22.45 22.70
N GLU A 230 2.42 23.61 23.33
CA GLU A 230 1.12 24.26 23.51
C GLU A 230 0.94 25.37 22.48
N VAL A 231 -0.15 25.27 21.70
CA VAL A 231 -0.52 26.25 20.68
C VAL A 231 -2.00 26.54 20.82
N GLU A 232 -2.37 27.82 21.04
CA GLU A 232 -3.76 28.28 21.14
C GLU A 232 -4.62 27.51 22.15
N GLY A 233 -4.01 27.11 23.28
CA GLY A 233 -4.71 26.38 24.36
C GLY A 233 -4.81 24.87 24.13
N ARG A 234 -4.27 24.35 23.02
CA ARG A 234 -4.20 22.91 22.75
C ARG A 234 -2.80 22.37 22.99
N VAL A 235 -2.72 21.21 23.59
CA VAL A 235 -1.47 20.50 23.86
C VAL A 235 -1.21 19.43 22.81
N PHE A 236 -0.10 19.56 22.09
CA PHE A 236 0.45 18.51 21.24
C PHE A 236 1.53 17.78 22.04
N GLU A 237 1.21 16.56 22.46
CA GLU A 237 2.15 15.72 23.21
C GLU A 237 2.84 14.73 22.29
N GLY A 238 4.17 14.78 22.24
CA GLY A 238 4.98 13.84 21.51
C GLY A 238 5.59 12.78 22.43
N VAL A 239 5.56 11.53 22.00
CA VAL A 239 6.16 10.39 22.71
C VAL A 239 7.05 9.62 21.75
N ALA A 240 8.38 9.62 22.02
CA ALA A 240 9.36 8.87 21.23
C ALA A 240 10.10 7.84 22.07
N LEU A 241 10.72 6.88 21.40
CA LEU A 241 11.71 5.99 21.99
C LEU A 241 13.05 6.73 22.15
N PRO A 242 13.92 6.27 23.09
CA PRO A 242 15.23 6.88 23.26
C PRO A 242 16.07 6.82 21.97
N GLY A 243 16.51 8.00 21.50
CA GLY A 243 17.31 8.15 20.28
C GLY A 243 16.56 8.74 19.09
N ASP A 244 15.22 8.73 19.11
CA ASP A 244 14.37 9.15 17.99
C ASP A 244 13.69 10.53 18.22
N GLU A 245 14.17 11.28 19.22
CA GLU A 245 13.59 12.56 19.63
C GLU A 245 13.65 13.63 18.53
N GLY A 246 14.61 13.54 17.60
CA GLY A 246 14.82 14.52 16.53
C GLY A 246 13.65 14.55 15.56
N GLY A 247 13.25 13.39 15.05
CA GLY A 247 12.12 13.24 14.12
C GLY A 247 10.80 13.67 14.78
N LEU A 248 10.58 13.27 16.04
CA LEU A 248 9.38 13.69 16.77
C LEU A 248 9.25 15.21 16.90
N ARG A 249 10.33 15.91 17.26
CA ARG A 249 10.33 17.37 17.38
C ARG A 249 9.97 18.05 16.05
N ALA A 250 10.50 17.54 14.93
CA ALA A 250 10.19 18.05 13.61
C ALA A 250 8.69 17.90 13.30
N LEU A 251 8.08 16.75 13.61
CA LEU A 251 6.65 16.50 13.39
C LEU A 251 5.77 17.37 14.28
N LEU A 252 6.14 17.55 15.56
CA LEU A 252 5.41 18.41 16.49
C LEU A 252 5.35 19.87 16.03
N THR A 253 6.33 20.36 15.26
CA THR A 253 6.27 21.72 14.71
C THR A 253 5.26 21.88 13.59
N TRP A 254 4.94 20.80 12.85
CA TRP A 254 3.99 20.80 11.75
C TRP A 254 2.54 20.48 12.17
N ALA A 255 2.36 19.68 13.22
CA ALA A 255 1.04 19.22 13.64
C ALA A 255 0.03 20.36 13.93
N PRO A 256 0.38 21.48 14.62
CA PRO A 256 -0.55 22.58 14.84
C PRO A 256 -1.02 23.25 13.55
N GLU A 257 -0.12 23.50 12.60
CA GLU A 257 -0.46 24.13 11.32
C GLU A 257 -1.42 23.25 10.50
N ILE A 258 -1.12 21.95 10.41
CA ILE A 258 -1.95 21.01 9.69
C ILE A 258 -3.33 20.90 10.33
N LEU A 259 -3.38 20.77 11.65
CA LEU A 259 -4.64 20.68 12.38
C LEU A 259 -5.49 21.94 12.20
N SER A 260 -4.91 23.13 12.32
CA SER A 260 -5.60 24.40 12.10
C SER A 260 -6.21 24.47 10.70
N TRP A 261 -5.49 24.01 9.68
CA TRP A 261 -6.02 23.93 8.32
C TRP A 261 -7.28 23.05 8.19
N TYR A 262 -7.34 21.93 8.92
CA TYR A 262 -8.53 21.08 8.98
C TYR A 262 -9.65 21.73 9.79
N GLU A 263 -9.33 22.35 10.91
CA GLU A 263 -10.34 23.02 11.76
C GLU A 263 -11.03 24.18 11.04
N GLU A 264 -10.30 24.98 10.29
CA GLU A 264 -10.85 26.05 9.46
C GLU A 264 -11.86 25.53 8.43
N ARG A 265 -11.69 24.31 7.96
CA ARG A 265 -12.53 23.69 6.92
C ARG A 265 -13.67 22.85 7.47
N PHE A 266 -13.45 22.12 8.54
CA PHE A 266 -14.40 21.11 9.04
C PHE A 266 -14.93 21.40 10.45
N GLY A 267 -14.52 22.49 11.06
CA GLY A 267 -14.88 22.86 12.43
C GLY A 267 -13.88 22.32 13.47
N PRO A 268 -13.96 22.84 14.71
CA PRO A 268 -12.96 22.56 15.74
C PRO A 268 -12.92 21.09 16.12
N TYR A 269 -11.71 20.57 16.30
CA TYR A 269 -11.48 19.27 16.89
C TYR A 269 -11.78 19.30 18.39
N PRO A 270 -12.59 18.38 18.94
CA PRO A 270 -13.15 18.53 20.29
C PRO A 270 -12.14 18.31 21.44
N HIS A 271 -10.97 17.73 21.18
CA HIS A 271 -10.01 17.41 22.22
C HIS A 271 -8.94 18.50 22.36
N GLU A 272 -8.67 18.92 23.59
CA GLU A 272 -7.61 19.90 23.91
C GLU A 272 -6.20 19.29 23.83
N ARG A 273 -6.09 17.97 23.78
CA ARG A 273 -4.81 17.24 23.74
C ARG A 273 -4.78 16.25 22.57
N ILE A 274 -3.69 16.27 21.81
CA ILE A 274 -3.40 15.32 20.74
C ILE A 274 -2.03 14.70 20.99
N ILE A 275 -1.93 13.38 20.87
CA ILE A 275 -0.71 12.62 21.09
C ILE A 275 -0.14 12.18 19.77
N LEU A 276 1.15 12.45 19.51
CA LEU A 276 1.94 11.87 18.44
C LEU A 276 2.89 10.84 19.05
N ALA A 277 2.63 9.56 18.85
CA ALA A 277 3.33 8.46 19.52
C ALA A 277 4.16 7.64 18.53
N GLU A 278 5.42 7.39 18.88
CA GLU A 278 6.22 6.41 18.17
C GLU A 278 5.73 5.00 18.51
N HIS A 279 5.22 4.30 17.48
CA HIS A 279 4.85 2.90 17.61
C HIS A 279 6.09 2.02 17.52
N PRO A 280 6.32 1.07 18.45
CA PRO A 280 7.57 0.33 18.55
C PRO A 280 7.80 -0.72 17.44
N THR A 281 7.09 -0.67 16.34
CA THR A 281 7.26 -1.60 15.22
C THR A 281 8.17 -1.04 14.13
N ASP A 282 9.08 -1.86 13.62
CA ASP A 282 9.87 -1.56 12.43
C ASP A 282 9.11 -1.87 11.13
N GLN A 283 7.99 -2.58 11.24
CA GLN A 283 7.15 -3.03 10.13
C GLN A 283 5.74 -2.54 10.37
N GLY A 284 5.33 -1.50 9.77
CA GLY A 284 3.98 -1.01 9.98
C GLY A 284 3.70 0.26 9.20
N VAL A 285 2.46 0.65 9.24
CA VAL A 285 1.94 1.89 8.69
C VAL A 285 1.63 2.85 9.83
N ALA A 286 1.55 4.14 9.53
CA ALA A 286 1.00 5.11 10.47
C ALA A 286 -0.48 4.80 10.73
N MET A 287 -0.99 5.16 11.90
CA MET A 287 -2.35 4.80 12.31
C MET A 287 -2.92 5.85 13.25
N THR A 288 -4.20 6.14 13.12
CA THR A 288 -4.90 7.10 13.99
C THR A 288 -6.00 6.44 14.81
N ALA A 289 -6.13 6.86 16.06
CA ALA A 289 -7.31 6.68 16.89
C ALA A 289 -7.74 8.03 17.45
N GLU A 290 -8.89 8.10 18.09
CA GLU A 290 -9.38 9.37 18.67
C GLU A 290 -8.32 9.96 19.62
N GLY A 291 -7.80 11.15 19.29
CA GLY A 291 -6.82 11.89 20.08
C GLY A 291 -5.37 11.38 20.06
N ILE A 292 -5.05 10.36 19.26
CA ILE A 292 -3.68 9.84 19.19
C ILE A 292 -3.34 9.37 17.77
N VAL A 293 -2.14 9.72 17.32
CA VAL A 293 -1.55 9.27 16.06
C VAL A 293 -0.33 8.42 16.37
N PHE A 294 -0.32 7.18 15.89
CA PHE A 294 0.81 6.27 15.98
C PHE A 294 1.63 6.32 14.70
N LEU A 295 2.93 6.55 14.85
CA LEU A 295 3.89 6.58 13.76
C LEU A 295 4.90 5.44 13.95
N PRO A 296 5.16 4.59 12.96
CA PRO A 296 6.04 3.43 13.12
C PRO A 296 7.50 3.88 13.33
N ARG A 297 8.28 3.08 14.07
CA ARG A 297 9.65 3.37 14.43
C ARG A 297 10.55 3.67 13.23
N TRP A 298 10.39 2.96 12.12
CA TRP A 298 11.18 3.20 10.91
C TRP A 298 11.05 4.63 10.38
N PHE A 299 9.90 5.26 10.64
CA PHE A 299 9.62 6.65 10.26
C PHE A 299 10.54 7.63 11.01
N PHE A 300 10.71 7.44 12.31
CA PHE A 300 11.60 8.26 13.13
C PHE A 300 13.07 7.97 12.81
N ALA A 301 13.45 6.72 12.66
CA ALA A 301 14.80 6.33 12.27
C ALA A 301 15.20 6.94 10.92
N ARG A 302 14.30 6.97 9.95
CA ARG A 302 14.52 7.60 8.64
C ARG A 302 14.65 9.11 8.73
N GLU A 303 13.82 9.77 9.52
CA GLU A 303 13.92 11.22 9.76
C GLU A 303 15.24 11.58 10.47
N ASN A 304 15.71 10.77 11.41
CA ASN A 304 17.00 10.94 12.06
C ASN A 304 18.20 10.70 11.11
N LEU A 305 18.02 9.86 10.09
CA LEU A 305 19.06 9.52 9.13
C LEU A 305 19.23 10.57 8.03
N THR A 306 18.22 11.34 7.79
CA THR A 306 18.26 12.35 6.74
C THR A 306 18.80 13.63 7.30
N ALA A 307 19.96 14.07 6.79
CA ALA A 307 20.42 15.42 6.99
C ALA A 307 19.24 16.35 6.73
N SER A 308 18.83 17.09 7.73
CA SER A 308 17.69 17.99 7.84
C SER A 308 17.00 18.30 6.50
N GLY A 309 15.87 17.71 6.26
CA GLY A 309 14.99 18.05 5.15
C GLY A 309 14.68 16.96 4.13
N THR A 310 15.50 15.94 3.96
CA THR A 310 15.44 15.01 2.80
C THR A 310 14.15 14.19 2.71
N LEU A 311 13.50 13.88 3.84
CA LEU A 311 12.23 13.16 3.86
C LEU A 311 11.14 13.91 4.62
N THR A 312 11.43 15.10 5.08
CA THR A 312 10.52 15.89 5.91
C THR A 312 9.18 16.08 5.21
N ARG A 313 9.18 16.30 3.89
CA ARG A 313 7.94 16.47 3.13
C ARG A 313 7.09 15.21 3.06
N LEU A 314 7.68 14.04 2.90
CA LEU A 314 6.92 12.78 2.98
C LEU A 314 6.38 12.55 4.39
N GLY A 315 7.19 12.80 5.40
CA GLY A 315 6.78 12.71 6.79
C GLY A 315 5.66 13.68 7.15
N ILE A 316 5.77 14.91 6.72
CA ILE A 316 4.73 15.94 6.91
C ILE A 316 3.44 15.53 6.19
N TYR A 317 3.54 15.01 4.96
CA TYR A 317 2.39 14.51 4.21
C TYR A 317 1.70 13.35 4.92
N ILE A 318 2.46 12.36 5.43
CA ILE A 318 1.91 11.23 6.20
C ILE A 318 1.23 11.76 7.48
N LEU A 319 1.86 12.70 8.20
CA LEU A 319 1.24 13.34 9.36
C LEU A 319 -0.07 14.04 8.99
N ALA A 320 -0.13 14.75 7.85
CA ALA A 320 -1.35 15.37 7.38
C ALA A 320 -2.44 14.33 7.08
N HIS A 321 -2.08 13.20 6.47
CA HIS A 321 -2.99 12.09 6.23
C HIS A 321 -3.57 11.53 7.53
N GLU A 322 -2.72 11.24 8.52
CA GLU A 322 -3.16 10.72 9.81
C GLU A 322 -4.03 11.73 10.60
N LEU A 323 -3.69 13.00 10.56
CA LEU A 323 -4.51 14.03 11.20
C LEU A 323 -5.87 14.21 10.50
N ALA A 324 -6.00 13.96 9.19
CA ALA A 324 -7.28 13.97 8.49
C ALA A 324 -8.25 12.91 9.04
N HIS A 325 -7.72 11.75 9.46
CA HIS A 325 -8.53 10.70 10.07
C HIS A 325 -9.23 11.12 11.37
N LEU A 326 -8.76 12.16 12.07
CA LEU A 326 -9.46 12.70 13.24
C LEU A 326 -10.87 13.23 12.89
N TRP A 327 -11.14 13.53 11.62
CA TRP A 327 -12.47 13.82 11.09
C TRP A 327 -13.03 12.61 10.32
N TRP A 328 -12.26 11.99 9.44
CA TRP A 328 -12.72 11.01 8.46
C TRP A 328 -12.25 9.58 8.79
N GLY A 329 -13.18 8.69 9.10
CA GLY A 329 -12.93 7.33 9.57
C GLY A 329 -12.98 7.19 11.09
N ILE A 330 -12.43 8.17 11.85
CA ILE A 330 -12.45 8.17 13.31
C ILE A 330 -13.59 9.07 13.84
N GLY A 331 -13.57 10.37 13.54
CA GLY A 331 -14.61 11.30 14.00
C GLY A 331 -15.96 11.05 13.31
N VAL A 332 -15.95 10.82 12.02
CA VAL A 332 -17.08 10.34 11.21
C VAL A 332 -16.79 8.88 10.87
N GLY A 333 -17.54 7.96 11.43
CA GLY A 333 -17.36 6.52 11.24
C GLY A 333 -17.82 6.05 9.86
N VAL A 334 -17.14 5.04 9.31
CA VAL A 334 -17.44 4.43 8.01
C VAL A 334 -17.52 2.91 8.14
N ASP A 335 -18.03 2.24 7.12
CA ASP A 335 -17.90 0.81 6.99
C ASP A 335 -16.49 0.46 6.49
N PHE A 336 -15.63 -0.04 7.38
CA PHE A 336 -14.24 -0.40 7.06
C PHE A 336 -14.09 -1.60 6.11
N ASP A 337 -15.15 -2.38 5.91
CA ASP A 337 -15.14 -3.49 4.95
C ASP A 337 -15.45 -3.01 3.52
N ALA A 338 -16.59 -2.34 3.32
CA ALA A 338 -17.08 -2.02 1.99
C ALA A 338 -16.85 -0.56 1.56
N GLU A 339 -16.86 0.37 2.52
CA GLU A 339 -16.91 1.82 2.27
C GLU A 339 -15.67 2.58 2.78
N ASN A 340 -14.57 1.87 3.09
CA ASN A 340 -13.37 2.44 3.70
C ASN A 340 -12.68 3.53 2.84
N TRP A 341 -13.01 3.66 1.56
CA TRP A 341 -12.56 4.76 0.73
C TRP A 341 -13.03 6.14 1.22
N LEU A 342 -14.18 6.21 1.95
CA LEU A 342 -14.63 7.44 2.62
C LEU A 342 -13.70 7.85 3.77
N SER A 343 -12.92 6.93 4.33
CA SER A 343 -11.85 7.22 5.28
C SER A 343 -10.54 7.50 4.53
N GLU A 344 -10.02 6.52 3.82
CA GLU A 344 -8.70 6.56 3.21
C GLU A 344 -8.62 7.52 2.01
N GLY A 345 -9.64 7.49 1.14
CA GLY A 345 -9.70 8.39 -0.02
C GLY A 345 -9.87 9.85 0.38
N LEU A 346 -10.69 10.16 1.41
CA LEU A 346 -10.82 11.52 1.94
C LEU A 346 -9.54 11.97 2.64
N ALA A 347 -8.92 11.12 3.46
CA ALA A 347 -7.64 11.45 4.09
C ALA A 347 -6.54 11.71 3.04
N GLN A 348 -6.48 10.90 1.98
CA GLN A 348 -5.58 11.08 0.85
C GLN A 348 -5.86 12.38 0.09
N PHE A 349 -7.12 12.65 -0.24
CA PHE A 349 -7.53 13.86 -0.95
C PHE A 349 -7.19 15.13 -0.15
N LEU A 350 -7.51 15.14 1.13
CA LEU A 350 -7.34 16.31 1.99
C LEU A 350 -5.86 16.58 2.34
N SER A 351 -5.08 15.53 2.59
CA SER A 351 -3.65 15.67 2.84
C SER A 351 -2.89 16.17 1.60
N LEU A 352 -3.26 15.71 0.41
CA LEU A 352 -2.71 16.22 -0.83
C LEU A 352 -3.17 17.67 -1.10
N SER A 353 -4.43 18.00 -0.81
CA SER A 353 -4.93 19.38 -0.94
C SER A 353 -4.17 20.34 -0.03
N TRP A 354 -3.95 19.97 1.24
CA TRP A 354 -3.11 20.75 2.16
C TRP A 354 -1.67 20.87 1.66
N TYR A 355 -1.11 19.76 1.17
CA TYR A 355 0.27 19.73 0.68
C TYR A 355 0.47 20.62 -0.56
N GLU A 356 -0.47 20.58 -1.52
CA GLU A 356 -0.45 21.41 -2.71
C GLU A 356 -0.63 22.90 -2.35
N GLU A 357 -1.52 23.24 -1.42
CA GLU A 357 -1.70 24.61 -0.94
C GLU A 357 -0.43 25.14 -0.23
N LYS A 358 0.26 24.29 0.54
CA LYS A 358 1.47 24.65 1.27
C LYS A 358 2.70 24.78 0.39
N PHE A 359 2.88 23.88 -0.57
CA PHE A 359 4.13 23.75 -1.34
C PHE A 359 3.98 24.10 -2.83
N GLY A 360 2.82 24.54 -3.26
CA GLY A 360 2.49 25.03 -4.61
C GLY A 360 1.52 24.11 -5.36
N ASP A 361 0.89 24.66 -6.40
CA ASP A 361 -0.20 24.03 -7.18
C ASP A 361 0.14 22.65 -7.75
N GLU A 362 1.41 22.36 -7.99
CA GLU A 362 1.89 21.08 -8.48
C GLU A 362 2.38 20.16 -7.33
N GLY A 363 2.15 20.58 -6.06
CA GLY A 363 2.57 19.87 -4.87
C GLY A 363 4.08 19.93 -4.60
N GLY A 364 4.84 20.62 -5.42
CA GLY A 364 6.30 20.74 -5.32
C GLY A 364 7.03 19.39 -5.45
N ASN A 365 8.35 19.44 -5.51
CA ASN A 365 9.15 18.21 -5.50
C ASN A 365 9.19 17.61 -4.09
N LEU A 366 8.89 16.31 -3.96
CA LEU A 366 9.00 15.57 -2.70
C LEU A 366 10.43 15.64 -2.11
N PHE A 367 11.44 15.63 -2.98
CA PHE A 367 12.86 15.71 -2.64
C PHE A 367 13.37 17.15 -2.74
N VAL A 368 12.87 18.04 -1.92
CA VAL A 368 13.44 19.39 -1.75
C VAL A 368 14.17 19.45 -0.43
N PHE A 369 15.37 19.94 -0.50
CA PHE A 369 16.30 20.06 0.60
C PHE A 369 16.40 21.52 1.06
N ASP A 370 16.33 21.78 2.36
CA ASP A 370 16.45 23.11 2.93
C ASP A 370 17.90 23.63 2.88
N LYS A 371 18.86 22.72 2.77
CA LYS A 371 20.29 23.07 2.66
C LYS A 371 20.92 22.30 1.51
N LYS A 372 21.39 23.03 0.50
CA LYS A 372 22.10 22.46 -0.62
C LYS A 372 23.46 21.88 -0.24
N GLY A 373 23.65 20.61 -0.58
CA GLY A 373 24.91 19.88 -0.39
C GLY A 373 25.13 18.85 -1.49
N ILE A 374 26.31 18.26 -1.55
CA ILE A 374 26.70 17.27 -2.60
C ILE A 374 25.70 16.09 -2.65
N GLY A 375 25.17 15.66 -1.51
CA GLY A 375 24.18 14.58 -1.45
C GLY A 375 22.86 14.96 -2.11
N GLU A 376 22.45 16.22 -1.98
CA GLU A 376 21.25 16.78 -2.59
C GLU A 376 21.35 16.82 -4.12
N GLU A 377 22.46 17.32 -4.63
CA GLU A 377 22.70 17.38 -6.08
C GLU A 377 22.68 15.96 -6.70
N LEU A 378 23.23 14.97 -5.99
CA LEU A 378 23.18 13.57 -6.44
C LEU A 378 21.76 13.01 -6.45
N VAL A 379 20.96 13.30 -5.43
CA VAL A 379 19.57 12.86 -5.34
C VAL A 379 18.72 13.54 -6.41
N ASP A 380 18.84 14.86 -6.57
CA ASP A 380 18.15 15.60 -7.63
C ASP A 380 18.56 15.12 -9.03
N TYR A 381 19.84 14.80 -9.22
CA TYR A 381 20.33 14.22 -10.47
C TYR A 381 19.77 12.81 -10.72
N ALA A 382 19.71 11.98 -9.68
CA ALA A 382 19.29 10.58 -9.79
C ALA A 382 17.78 10.41 -9.92
N LEU A 383 16.99 11.19 -9.17
CA LEU A 383 15.55 11.04 -9.05
C LEU A 383 14.77 12.10 -9.84
N GLY A 384 15.36 13.28 -10.04
CA GLY A 384 14.68 14.40 -10.66
C GLY A 384 13.49 14.91 -9.84
N PHE A 385 12.46 15.41 -10.53
CA PHE A 385 11.24 15.88 -9.90
C PHE A 385 10.31 14.71 -9.61
N VAL A 386 10.03 14.47 -8.32
CA VAL A 386 9.05 13.48 -7.86
C VAL A 386 7.89 14.20 -7.19
N ASN A 387 6.74 14.15 -7.82
CA ASN A 387 5.50 14.74 -7.32
C ASN A 387 4.68 13.70 -6.55
N LEU A 388 4.21 14.04 -5.35
CA LEU A 388 3.39 13.15 -4.52
C LEU A 388 2.11 12.72 -5.24
N ARG A 389 1.37 13.68 -5.81
CA ARG A 389 0.12 13.40 -6.49
C ARG A 389 0.33 12.47 -7.68
N GLU A 390 1.21 12.86 -8.62
CA GLU A 390 1.38 12.14 -9.87
C GLU A 390 2.05 10.77 -9.67
N HIS A 391 3.15 10.74 -8.92
CA HIS A 391 4.01 9.55 -8.85
C HIS A 391 3.61 8.56 -7.76
N LEU A 392 3.07 9.04 -6.63
CA LEU A 392 2.72 8.18 -5.50
C LEU A 392 1.21 7.92 -5.35
N THR A 393 0.36 8.60 -6.13
CA THR A 393 -1.10 8.44 -6.08
C THR A 393 -1.69 8.09 -7.45
N GLU A 394 -1.51 8.94 -8.45
CA GLU A 394 -2.15 8.72 -9.76
C GLU A 394 -1.51 7.58 -10.55
N LEU A 395 -0.17 7.52 -10.59
CA LEU A 395 0.57 6.50 -11.31
C LEU A 395 0.28 5.05 -10.84
N PRO A 396 0.20 4.73 -9.54
CA PRO A 396 -0.18 3.40 -9.08
C PRO A 396 -1.54 2.95 -9.61
N TYR A 397 -2.55 3.82 -9.57
CA TYR A 397 -3.87 3.51 -10.13
C TYR A 397 -3.81 3.27 -11.65
N LEU A 398 -3.14 4.16 -12.41
CA LEU A 398 -3.00 4.01 -13.86
C LEU A 398 -2.29 2.71 -14.24
N GLN A 399 -1.26 2.32 -13.50
CA GLN A 399 -0.58 1.04 -13.69
C GLN A 399 -1.52 -0.15 -13.49
N LEU A 400 -2.37 -0.14 -12.45
CA LEU A 400 -3.38 -1.17 -12.24
C LEU A 400 -4.42 -1.20 -13.36
N PHE A 401 -4.91 -0.06 -13.76
CA PHE A 401 -5.87 0.06 -14.85
C PHE A 401 -5.33 -0.56 -16.15
N PHE A 402 -4.11 -0.20 -16.57
CA PHE A 402 -3.48 -0.77 -17.78
C PHE A 402 -3.21 -2.27 -17.69
N GLN A 403 -3.02 -2.79 -16.48
CA GLN A 403 -2.89 -4.22 -16.25
C GLN A 403 -4.24 -4.94 -16.27
N GLY A 404 -5.37 -4.23 -16.31
CA GLY A 404 -6.73 -4.78 -16.31
C GLY A 404 -7.21 -5.26 -14.94
N PHE A 405 -6.77 -4.60 -13.87
CA PHE A 405 -7.14 -4.90 -12.48
C PHE A 405 -7.98 -3.80 -11.82
N ASP A 406 -8.62 -2.94 -12.61
CA ASP A 406 -9.54 -1.95 -12.04
C ASP A 406 -10.75 -2.62 -11.38
N GLU A 407 -11.21 -2.06 -10.28
CA GLU A 407 -12.38 -2.50 -9.52
C GLU A 407 -13.17 -1.28 -9.00
N ALA A 408 -14.46 -1.50 -8.67
CA ALA A 408 -15.31 -0.48 -8.04
C ALA A 408 -14.71 0.01 -6.72
N VAL A 409 -14.89 1.29 -6.41
CA VAL A 409 -14.36 1.89 -5.17
C VAL A 409 -15.07 1.32 -3.95
N VAL A 410 -16.39 1.16 -4.03
CA VAL A 410 -17.23 0.51 -3.01
C VAL A 410 -17.32 -0.98 -3.32
N LYS A 411 -16.72 -1.79 -2.48
CA LYS A 411 -16.71 -3.25 -2.63
C LYS A 411 -16.26 -3.90 -1.33
N PRO A 412 -16.96 -4.93 -0.81
CA PRO A 412 -16.51 -5.69 0.35
C PRO A 412 -15.11 -6.27 0.15
N THR A 413 -14.26 -6.20 1.16
CA THR A 413 -12.85 -6.65 1.07
C THR A 413 -12.74 -8.12 0.64
N ARG A 414 -13.65 -8.99 1.08
CA ARG A 414 -13.72 -10.41 0.68
C ARG A 414 -13.95 -10.64 -0.81
N GLU A 415 -14.50 -9.65 -1.53
CA GLU A 415 -14.82 -9.71 -2.95
C GLU A 415 -13.70 -9.11 -3.83
N VAL A 416 -12.75 -8.42 -3.22
CA VAL A 416 -11.57 -7.89 -3.89
C VAL A 416 -10.63 -9.04 -4.24
N ARG A 417 -10.23 -9.11 -5.51
CA ARG A 417 -9.45 -10.25 -6.01
C ARG A 417 -8.03 -10.32 -5.44
N TYR A 418 -7.42 -9.17 -5.15
CA TYR A 418 -6.02 -9.06 -4.73
C TYR A 418 -5.83 -7.91 -3.74
N ASP A 419 -5.03 -8.12 -2.70
CA ASP A 419 -4.77 -7.10 -1.67
C ASP A 419 -4.16 -5.81 -2.24
N GLN A 420 -3.30 -5.93 -3.26
CA GLN A 420 -2.68 -4.78 -3.93
C GLN A 420 -3.72 -3.89 -4.63
N VAL A 421 -4.79 -4.49 -5.18
CA VAL A 421 -5.91 -3.75 -5.77
C VAL A 421 -6.70 -3.03 -4.68
N SER A 422 -6.85 -3.65 -3.51
CA SER A 422 -7.58 -3.03 -2.40
C SER A 422 -6.95 -1.69 -2.00
N SER A 423 -5.63 -1.64 -1.81
CA SER A 423 -4.94 -0.39 -1.46
C SER A 423 -5.12 0.68 -2.55
N ALA A 424 -4.77 0.40 -3.80
CA ALA A 424 -4.89 1.39 -4.87
C ALA A 424 -6.34 1.82 -5.15
N ARG A 425 -7.32 0.95 -4.90
CA ARG A 425 -8.74 1.26 -5.00
C ARG A 425 -9.19 2.27 -3.94
N LEU A 426 -8.77 2.08 -2.69
CA LEU A 426 -9.19 2.92 -1.56
C LEU A 426 -8.49 4.28 -1.57
N TYR A 427 -7.17 4.29 -1.72
CA TYR A 427 -6.33 5.48 -1.65
C TYR A 427 -6.29 6.22 -2.99
N ASP A 428 -5.83 5.56 -4.05
CA ASP A 428 -5.47 6.22 -5.30
C ASP A 428 -6.69 6.50 -6.18
N LYS A 429 -7.52 5.47 -6.45
CA LYS A 429 -8.79 5.67 -7.18
C LYS A 429 -9.76 6.50 -6.35
N GLY A 430 -9.85 6.25 -5.02
CA GLY A 430 -10.67 7.05 -4.11
C GLY A 430 -10.33 8.54 -4.18
N TYR A 431 -9.05 8.88 -4.16
CA TYR A 431 -8.58 10.24 -4.37
C TYR A 431 -9.05 10.83 -5.71
N LEU A 432 -8.86 10.09 -6.81
CA LEU A 432 -9.24 10.55 -8.16
C LEU A 432 -10.75 10.79 -8.30
N VAL A 433 -11.57 9.92 -7.70
CA VAL A 433 -13.04 10.09 -7.65
C VAL A 433 -13.42 11.35 -6.89
N LEU A 434 -12.81 11.60 -5.72
CA LEU A 434 -13.07 12.81 -4.92
C LEU A 434 -12.59 14.07 -5.64
N ARG A 435 -11.48 14.01 -6.35
CA ARG A 435 -10.97 15.12 -7.16
C ARG A 435 -11.92 15.45 -8.32
N ALA A 436 -12.46 14.41 -8.98
CA ALA A 436 -13.46 14.59 -10.01
C ALA A 436 -14.79 15.17 -9.47
N LEU A 437 -15.23 14.74 -8.29
CA LEU A 437 -16.37 15.33 -7.59
C LEU A 437 -16.14 16.81 -7.25
N ALA A 438 -14.99 17.15 -6.66
CA ALA A 438 -14.65 18.54 -6.35
C ALA A 438 -14.64 19.42 -7.61
N HIS A 439 -14.14 18.90 -8.73
CA HIS A 439 -14.17 19.60 -10.01
C HIS A 439 -15.61 19.77 -10.54
N LEU A 440 -16.41 18.68 -10.50
CA LEU A 440 -17.79 18.68 -11.00
C LEU A 440 -18.70 19.64 -10.23
N LEU A 441 -18.55 19.69 -8.90
CA LEU A 441 -19.38 20.49 -8.02
C LEU A 441 -18.88 21.94 -7.87
N GLY A 442 -17.59 22.17 -8.11
CA GLY A 442 -16.85 23.35 -7.75
C GLY A 442 -16.34 23.27 -6.31
N GLU A 443 -15.09 23.69 -6.11
CA GLU A 443 -14.33 23.54 -4.86
C GLU A 443 -15.09 24.06 -3.62
N GLU A 444 -15.69 25.26 -3.70
CA GLU A 444 -16.42 25.89 -2.58
C GLU A 444 -17.63 25.05 -2.12
N ARG A 445 -18.42 24.51 -3.07
CA ARG A 445 -19.59 23.69 -2.75
C ARG A 445 -19.19 22.34 -2.21
N PHE A 446 -18.15 21.74 -2.78
CA PHE A 446 -17.62 20.47 -2.30
C PHE A 446 -17.10 20.57 -0.88
N GLN A 447 -16.30 21.60 -0.57
CA GLN A 447 -15.83 21.88 0.79
C GLN A 447 -16.98 22.21 1.75
N GLY A 448 -17.99 22.97 1.29
CA GLY A 448 -19.20 23.25 2.07
C GLY A 448 -19.95 21.98 2.47
N ALA A 449 -20.10 21.06 1.53
CA ALA A 449 -20.71 19.75 1.79
C ALA A 449 -19.88 18.92 2.79
N LEU A 450 -18.57 18.85 2.62
CA LEU A 450 -17.70 18.14 3.57
C LEU A 450 -17.77 18.76 4.98
N ARG A 451 -17.79 20.08 5.10
CA ARG A 451 -17.96 20.77 6.39
C ARG A 451 -19.27 20.39 7.06
N ARG A 452 -20.35 20.40 6.30
CA ARG A 452 -21.67 19.99 6.80
C ARG A 452 -21.67 18.54 7.28
N ILE A 453 -21.11 17.62 6.48
CA ILE A 453 -20.99 16.20 6.81
C ILE A 453 -20.17 16.03 8.10
N ALA A 454 -19.01 16.67 8.21
CA ALA A 454 -18.17 16.59 9.41
C ALA A 454 -18.91 17.06 10.67
N GLY A 455 -19.76 18.07 10.58
CA GLY A 455 -20.59 18.56 11.70
C GLY A 455 -21.78 17.66 12.03
N GLU A 456 -22.53 17.17 11.04
CA GLU A 456 -23.74 16.39 11.24
C GLU A 456 -23.47 14.91 11.59
N TYR A 457 -22.34 14.35 11.10
CA TYR A 457 -21.99 12.93 11.25
C TYR A 457 -20.87 12.66 12.26
N ARG A 458 -20.34 13.68 12.94
CA ARG A 458 -19.40 13.41 14.03
C ARG A 458 -20.05 12.55 15.11
N GLY A 459 -19.35 11.45 15.48
CA GLY A 459 -19.88 10.46 16.41
C GLY A 459 -20.96 9.56 15.81
N LYS A 460 -21.08 9.51 14.48
CA LYS A 460 -22.05 8.67 13.76
C LYS A 460 -21.38 8.00 12.56
N ARG A 461 -22.05 6.97 12.03
CA ARG A 461 -21.67 6.36 10.75
C ARG A 461 -22.17 7.21 9.58
N LEU A 462 -21.32 7.44 8.62
CA LEU A 462 -21.65 7.94 7.28
C LEU A 462 -21.66 6.76 6.29
N SER A 463 -22.75 6.55 5.59
CA SER A 463 -22.82 5.62 4.45
C SER A 463 -22.49 6.35 3.14
N VAL A 464 -22.10 5.59 2.10
CA VAL A 464 -21.89 6.17 0.76
C VAL A 464 -23.18 6.79 0.21
N GLN A 465 -24.33 6.21 0.52
CA GLN A 465 -25.63 6.74 0.11
C GLN A 465 -25.95 8.09 0.81
N ASP A 466 -25.62 8.22 2.09
CA ASP A 466 -25.74 9.49 2.81
C ASP A 466 -24.78 10.53 2.24
N PHE A 467 -23.55 10.13 1.93
CA PHE A 467 -22.55 10.99 1.32
C PHE A 467 -23.03 11.53 -0.05
N GLU A 468 -23.53 10.66 -0.93
CA GLU A 468 -24.13 11.02 -2.22
C GLU A 468 -25.30 11.99 -2.05
N LEU A 469 -26.22 11.68 -1.13
CA LEU A 469 -27.39 12.50 -0.87
C LEU A 469 -27.03 13.91 -0.40
N LEU A 470 -26.08 14.02 0.55
CA LEU A 470 -25.65 15.30 1.10
C LEU A 470 -24.91 16.14 0.06
N LEU A 471 -24.05 15.53 -0.75
CA LEU A 471 -23.37 16.20 -1.87
C LEU A 471 -24.38 16.69 -2.91
N SER A 472 -25.39 15.89 -3.24
CA SER A 472 -26.46 16.25 -4.19
C SER A 472 -27.30 17.42 -3.67
N GLN A 473 -27.64 17.41 -2.37
CA GLN A 473 -28.37 18.50 -1.72
C GLN A 473 -27.60 19.82 -1.69
N GLU A 474 -26.32 19.76 -1.30
CA GLU A 474 -25.48 20.96 -1.19
C GLU A 474 -25.17 21.60 -2.56
N SER A 475 -24.93 20.76 -3.56
CA SER A 475 -24.65 21.21 -4.92
C SER A 475 -25.88 21.60 -5.74
N GLY A 476 -27.06 21.05 -5.39
CA GLY A 476 -28.28 21.15 -6.19
C GLY A 476 -28.22 20.32 -7.49
N GLN A 477 -27.32 19.35 -7.58
CA GLN A 477 -27.13 18.47 -8.74
C GLN A 477 -27.51 17.03 -8.36
N ASP A 478 -28.07 16.30 -9.31
CA ASP A 478 -28.28 14.85 -9.18
C ASP A 478 -26.95 14.13 -9.49
N LEU A 479 -26.36 13.49 -8.48
CA LEU A 479 -25.10 12.77 -8.59
C LEU A 479 -25.26 11.26 -8.76
N SER A 480 -26.48 10.75 -8.85
CA SER A 480 -26.77 9.31 -8.92
C SER A 480 -26.04 8.60 -10.05
N GLN A 481 -25.96 9.22 -11.23
CA GLN A 481 -25.23 8.65 -12.36
C GLN A 481 -23.71 8.66 -12.13
N PHE A 482 -23.17 9.72 -11.51
CA PHE A 482 -21.75 9.77 -11.16
C PHE A 482 -21.38 8.64 -10.19
N PHE A 483 -22.18 8.44 -9.13
CA PHE A 483 -21.93 7.39 -8.14
C PHE A 483 -22.10 5.99 -8.75
N ALA A 484 -23.13 5.78 -9.59
CA ALA A 484 -23.31 4.51 -10.29
C ALA A 484 -22.11 4.14 -11.18
N ASP A 485 -21.55 5.11 -11.88
CA ASP A 485 -20.44 4.89 -12.83
C ASP A 485 -19.08 4.76 -12.11
N TRP A 486 -18.74 5.70 -11.22
CA TRP A 486 -17.37 5.88 -10.71
C TRP A 486 -17.13 5.33 -9.31
N VAL A 487 -18.19 5.15 -8.49
CA VAL A 487 -18.10 4.68 -7.11
C VAL A 487 -18.52 3.22 -6.99
N PHE A 488 -19.74 2.90 -7.47
CA PHE A 488 -20.26 1.53 -7.46
C PHE A 488 -19.90 0.73 -8.71
N GLY A 489 -19.52 1.42 -9.79
CA GLY A 489 -19.14 0.85 -11.06
C GLY A 489 -17.63 0.86 -11.30
N GLU A 490 -17.27 0.32 -12.46
CA GLU A 490 -15.89 0.28 -12.98
C GLU A 490 -15.79 1.16 -14.23
N ALA A 491 -16.42 2.35 -14.21
CA ALA A 491 -16.34 3.28 -15.33
C ALA A 491 -14.91 3.77 -15.53
N TRP A 492 -14.55 4.01 -16.77
CA TRP A 492 -13.27 4.54 -17.17
C TRP A 492 -13.45 5.50 -18.34
N ALA A 493 -12.48 6.38 -18.55
CA ALA A 493 -12.46 7.33 -19.65
C ALA A 493 -11.04 7.56 -20.16
N ASP A 494 -10.95 7.86 -21.45
CA ASP A 494 -9.75 8.27 -22.17
C ASP A 494 -10.17 9.47 -23.04
N TYR A 495 -9.74 10.65 -22.61
CA TYR A 495 -9.99 11.91 -23.30
C TYR A 495 -8.75 12.32 -24.08
N GLY A 496 -8.89 12.66 -25.35
CA GLY A 496 -7.73 12.98 -26.16
C GLY A 496 -7.96 14.08 -27.17
N ILE A 497 -6.86 14.59 -27.70
CA ILE A 497 -6.86 15.50 -28.83
C ILE A 497 -6.01 14.91 -29.96
N SER A 498 -6.62 14.76 -31.15
CA SER A 498 -5.95 14.25 -32.33
C SER A 498 -5.31 15.35 -33.19
N GLY A 499 -5.78 16.59 -33.03
CA GLY A 499 -5.28 17.72 -33.80
C GLY A 499 -6.04 19.02 -33.55
N ALA A 500 -5.48 20.12 -34.07
CA ALA A 500 -6.15 21.40 -34.14
C ALA A 500 -5.89 22.09 -35.46
N ARG A 501 -6.84 22.88 -35.94
CA ARG A 501 -6.73 23.72 -37.10
C ARG A 501 -7.15 25.14 -36.76
N GLN A 502 -6.43 26.12 -37.27
CA GLN A 502 -6.73 27.51 -37.00
C GLN A 502 -6.72 28.31 -38.31
N GLU A 503 -7.69 29.19 -38.50
CA GLU A 503 -7.79 30.11 -39.63
C GLU A 503 -8.02 31.54 -39.15
N PRO A 504 -7.34 32.56 -39.75
CA PRO A 504 -7.57 33.94 -39.40
C PRO A 504 -8.99 34.41 -39.75
N GLU A 505 -9.64 35.13 -38.84
CA GLU A 505 -10.93 35.81 -39.06
C GLU A 505 -10.82 37.32 -38.76
N LYS A 506 -11.89 38.10 -39.03
CA LYS A 506 -11.89 39.53 -38.82
C LYS A 506 -11.61 39.96 -37.37
N GLU A 507 -12.05 39.14 -36.41
CA GLU A 507 -11.96 39.44 -34.98
C GLU A 507 -11.09 38.41 -34.22
N GLY A 508 -10.08 37.81 -34.89
CA GLY A 508 -9.18 36.86 -34.25
C GLY A 508 -8.94 35.61 -35.10
N TYR A 509 -8.99 34.46 -34.49
CA TYR A 509 -8.68 33.17 -35.09
C TYR A 509 -9.79 32.16 -34.85
N LYS A 510 -10.44 31.66 -35.89
CA LYS A 510 -11.34 30.52 -35.80
C LYS A 510 -10.51 29.26 -35.60
N THR A 511 -10.69 28.59 -34.48
CA THR A 511 -9.92 27.42 -34.09
C THR A 511 -10.85 26.21 -33.99
N GLU A 512 -10.52 25.15 -34.71
CA GLU A 512 -11.17 23.85 -34.64
C GLU A 512 -10.31 22.88 -33.88
N LEU A 513 -10.86 22.21 -32.85
CA LEU A 513 -10.21 21.19 -32.06
C LEU A 513 -10.84 19.83 -32.39
N TYR A 514 -9.99 18.86 -32.73
CA TYR A 514 -10.40 17.49 -33.04
C TYR A 514 -10.18 16.62 -31.82
N LEU A 515 -11.24 16.43 -31.01
CA LEU A 515 -11.23 15.72 -29.75
C LEU A 515 -11.62 14.27 -29.94
N THR A 516 -11.10 13.41 -29.08
CA THR A 516 -11.42 11.98 -29.05
C THR A 516 -11.86 11.58 -27.65
N TYR A 517 -12.80 10.66 -27.59
CA TYR A 517 -13.28 10.08 -26.34
C TYR A 517 -13.43 8.57 -26.48
N ARG A 518 -13.02 7.84 -25.44
CA ARG A 518 -13.26 6.41 -25.24
C ARG A 518 -13.61 6.18 -23.80
N GLY A 519 -14.46 5.22 -23.54
CA GLY A 519 -14.79 4.85 -22.16
C GLY A 519 -16.25 4.59 -21.95
N THR A 520 -16.60 4.40 -20.69
CA THR A 520 -17.97 4.16 -20.22
C THR A 520 -18.48 5.26 -19.29
N GLY A 521 -17.58 6.10 -18.74
CA GLY A 521 -17.93 7.21 -17.85
C GLY A 521 -17.62 8.57 -18.49
N ILE A 522 -18.52 9.52 -18.38
CA ILE A 522 -18.40 10.86 -18.98
C ILE A 522 -18.29 11.91 -17.88
N LEU A 523 -17.25 12.74 -17.98
CA LEU A 523 -17.02 13.90 -17.10
C LEU A 523 -16.76 15.15 -17.96
N PRO A 524 -17.09 16.36 -17.48
CA PRO A 524 -16.68 17.60 -18.12
C PRO A 524 -15.17 17.82 -17.97
N VAL A 525 -14.46 17.98 -19.08
CA VAL A 525 -13.00 18.06 -19.17
C VAL A 525 -12.58 19.51 -19.42
N PRO A 526 -11.75 20.12 -18.56
CA PRO A 526 -11.17 21.44 -18.83
C PRO A 526 -10.14 21.34 -19.95
N ILE A 527 -10.19 22.29 -20.89
CA ILE A 527 -9.20 22.41 -21.97
C ILE A 527 -8.54 23.78 -21.85
N GLU A 528 -7.24 23.81 -21.80
CA GLU A 528 -6.43 25.03 -21.83
C GLU A 528 -5.83 25.22 -23.23
N LEU A 529 -6.17 26.33 -23.88
CA LEU A 529 -5.64 26.76 -25.16
C LEU A 529 -4.54 27.79 -24.90
N ARG A 530 -3.34 27.54 -25.38
CA ARG A 530 -2.16 28.36 -25.13
C ARG A 530 -1.65 29.00 -26.42
N GLY A 531 -1.27 30.24 -26.31
CA GLY A 531 -0.66 31.01 -27.36
C GLY A 531 0.65 31.67 -26.94
N PRO A 532 1.27 32.47 -27.83
CA PRO A 532 2.51 33.16 -27.56
C PRO A 532 2.40 34.10 -26.37
N GLU A 533 3.55 34.43 -25.78
CA GLU A 533 3.67 35.39 -24.66
C GLU A 533 2.80 35.05 -23.41
N GLY A 534 2.51 33.75 -23.23
CA GLY A 534 1.72 33.27 -22.09
C GLY A 534 0.21 33.51 -22.18
N LYS A 535 -0.31 33.87 -23.36
CA LYS A 535 -1.77 33.97 -23.54
C LYS A 535 -2.43 32.63 -23.37
N LYS A 536 -3.56 32.62 -22.64
CA LYS A 536 -4.32 31.41 -22.35
C LYS A 536 -5.82 31.65 -22.43
N LYS A 537 -6.57 30.63 -22.88
CA LYS A 537 -8.02 30.57 -22.81
C LYS A 537 -8.47 29.19 -22.35
N GLY A 538 -9.22 29.14 -21.26
CA GLY A 538 -9.88 27.93 -20.75
C GLY A 538 -11.25 27.74 -21.39
N ILE A 539 -11.59 26.51 -21.72
CA ILE A 539 -12.93 26.08 -22.11
C ILE A 539 -13.27 24.76 -21.39
N LEU A 540 -14.55 24.41 -21.32
CA LEU A 540 -15.02 23.15 -20.77
C LEU A 540 -15.64 22.33 -21.90
N TRP A 541 -15.25 21.07 -22.03
CA TRP A 541 -15.78 20.12 -22.97
C TRP A 541 -16.43 18.94 -22.25
N THR A 542 -17.68 18.66 -22.54
CA THR A 542 -18.35 17.45 -22.08
C THR A 542 -18.59 16.57 -23.31
N PRO A 543 -17.96 15.37 -23.38
CA PRO A 543 -18.17 14.45 -24.50
C PRO A 543 -19.65 14.07 -24.65
N THR A 544 -20.11 13.93 -25.90
CA THR A 544 -21.45 13.44 -26.21
C THR A 544 -21.56 11.92 -26.21
N GLY A 545 -20.43 11.21 -25.98
CA GLY A 545 -20.29 9.77 -26.12
C GLY A 545 -19.79 9.34 -27.49
N SER A 546 -19.62 10.27 -28.42
CA SER A 546 -19.00 10.00 -29.73
C SER A 546 -17.51 9.80 -29.62
N SER A 547 -16.93 8.83 -30.33
CA SER A 547 -15.49 8.55 -30.30
C SER A 547 -14.62 9.66 -30.90
N ALA A 548 -15.21 10.59 -31.65
CA ALA A 548 -14.56 11.76 -32.22
C ALA A 548 -15.53 12.93 -32.30
N GLU A 549 -15.10 14.10 -31.88
CA GLU A 549 -15.88 15.35 -31.89
C GLU A 549 -15.02 16.51 -32.36
N THR A 550 -15.68 17.49 -32.99
CA THR A 550 -15.02 18.74 -33.38
C THR A 550 -15.69 19.91 -32.68
N ILE A 551 -14.95 20.67 -31.92
CA ILE A 551 -15.44 21.91 -31.32
C ILE A 551 -14.75 23.12 -31.94
N GLN A 552 -15.49 24.22 -32.07
CA GLN A 552 -14.99 25.46 -32.64
C GLN A 552 -14.91 26.54 -31.54
N VAL A 553 -13.79 27.23 -31.50
CA VAL A 553 -13.53 28.30 -30.55
C VAL A 553 -12.92 29.49 -31.26
N LEU A 554 -13.41 30.69 -30.98
CA LEU A 554 -12.76 31.93 -31.43
C LEU A 554 -11.69 32.34 -30.43
N LEU A 555 -10.44 32.52 -30.91
CA LEU A 555 -9.30 32.99 -30.11
C LEU A 555 -8.85 34.36 -30.60
N ASP A 556 -8.36 35.19 -29.70
CA ASP A 556 -7.73 36.50 -30.02
C ASP A 556 -6.19 36.36 -30.21
N PHE A 557 -5.68 35.14 -30.23
CA PHE A 557 -4.26 34.82 -30.38
C PHE A 557 -4.07 33.58 -31.29
N PRO A 558 -2.91 33.44 -31.94
CA PRO A 558 -2.55 32.22 -32.63
C PRO A 558 -2.33 31.07 -31.64
N LEU A 559 -2.86 29.91 -31.96
CA LEU A 559 -2.76 28.71 -31.10
C LEU A 559 -1.37 28.07 -31.23
N GLU A 560 -0.71 27.83 -30.13
CA GLU A 560 0.56 27.09 -30.06
C GLU A 560 0.37 25.70 -29.42
N GLU A 561 -0.48 25.61 -28.39
CA GLU A 561 -0.67 24.37 -27.65
C GLU A 561 -2.12 24.21 -27.15
N VAL A 562 -2.57 22.96 -27.07
CA VAL A 562 -3.82 22.56 -26.43
C VAL A 562 -3.50 21.54 -25.37
N VAL A 563 -4.02 21.71 -24.16
CA VAL A 563 -3.84 20.76 -23.03
C VAL A 563 -5.22 20.42 -22.48
N LEU A 564 -5.58 19.15 -22.53
CA LEU A 564 -6.76 18.61 -21.86
C LEU A 564 -6.41 18.34 -20.41
N ASP A 565 -7.30 18.71 -19.51
CA ASP A 565 -7.20 18.52 -18.08
C ASP A 565 -5.79 18.82 -17.49
N PRO A 566 -5.29 20.05 -17.62
CA PRO A 566 -3.92 20.38 -17.21
C PRO A 566 -3.64 20.20 -15.71
N LYS A 567 -4.67 20.08 -14.88
CA LYS A 567 -4.57 19.89 -13.44
C LYS A 567 -4.98 18.47 -12.98
N HIS A 568 -5.24 17.57 -13.89
CA HIS A 568 -5.66 16.18 -13.61
C HIS A 568 -6.89 16.09 -12.69
N HIS A 569 -7.98 16.79 -13.06
CA HIS A 569 -9.22 16.78 -12.29
C HIS A 569 -10.11 15.55 -12.60
N VAL A 570 -9.97 14.96 -13.78
CA VAL A 570 -10.80 13.83 -14.20
C VAL A 570 -10.01 12.52 -14.22
N LEU A 571 -10.73 11.39 -14.08
CA LEU A 571 -10.13 10.07 -14.18
C LEU A 571 -9.87 9.76 -15.66
N ASP A 572 -8.75 10.23 -16.16
CA ASP A 572 -8.28 9.96 -17.51
C ASP A 572 -7.22 8.86 -17.49
N THR A 573 -7.46 7.81 -18.25
CA THR A 573 -6.63 6.60 -18.24
C THR A 573 -5.46 6.66 -19.23
N ASP A 574 -5.45 7.56 -20.22
CA ASP A 574 -4.34 7.72 -21.19
C ASP A 574 -4.00 9.19 -21.43
N ARG A 575 -3.15 9.76 -20.60
CA ARG A 575 -2.77 11.17 -20.66
C ARG A 575 -1.75 11.51 -21.76
N LEU A 576 -1.23 10.51 -22.49
CA LEU A 576 -0.34 10.76 -23.63
C LEU A 576 -1.04 11.47 -24.78
N ASN A 577 -2.36 11.35 -24.87
CA ASN A 577 -3.17 11.96 -25.93
C ASN A 577 -3.80 13.30 -25.51
N ASN A 578 -3.53 13.81 -24.29
CA ASN A 578 -4.11 15.03 -23.73
C ASN A 578 -3.49 16.32 -24.24
N ARG A 579 -2.43 16.24 -25.04
CA ARG A 579 -1.68 17.42 -25.47
C ARG A 579 -1.47 17.44 -26.98
N TRP A 580 -1.64 18.60 -27.56
CA TRP A 580 -1.33 18.87 -28.95
C TRP A 580 -0.53 20.19 -29.07
N PRO A 581 0.62 20.22 -29.79
CA PRO A 581 1.32 19.03 -30.32
C PRO A 581 1.80 18.07 -29.20
N ARG A 582 2.06 16.80 -29.57
CA ARG A 582 2.57 15.79 -28.62
C ARG A 582 3.86 16.24 -27.97
N ARG A 583 3.95 16.03 -26.66
CA ARG A 583 5.14 16.38 -25.87
C ARG A 583 6.13 15.20 -25.85
N TYR A 584 7.37 15.49 -26.20
CA TYR A 584 8.50 14.58 -26.07
C TYR A 584 9.49 15.20 -25.09
N VAL A 585 9.81 14.51 -24.02
CA VAL A 585 10.73 14.98 -22.99
C VAL A 585 11.98 14.12 -23.02
N LEU A 586 13.12 14.71 -23.33
CA LEU A 586 14.42 14.09 -23.12
C LEU A 586 14.84 14.38 -21.67
N ALA A 587 14.64 13.40 -20.79
CA ALA A 587 15.08 13.53 -19.41
C ALA A 587 16.39 12.79 -19.20
N LEU A 588 17.41 13.53 -18.76
CA LEU A 588 18.63 12.96 -18.19
C LEU A 588 18.44 12.61 -16.71
N LYS A 589 17.26 12.91 -16.17
CA LYS A 589 16.76 12.66 -14.83
C LYS A 589 15.46 11.85 -14.91
N ASN A 590 15.00 11.29 -13.77
CA ASN A 590 13.72 10.58 -13.65
C ASN A 590 12.52 11.53 -13.55
N ASP A 591 12.50 12.64 -14.26
CA ASP A 591 11.29 13.45 -14.38
C ASP A 591 10.29 12.70 -15.24
N LEU A 592 9.27 12.10 -14.65
CA LEU A 592 8.25 11.28 -15.32
C LEU A 592 6.97 12.09 -15.54
N PRO A 593 6.82 12.82 -16.67
CA PRO A 593 5.54 13.44 -16.96
C PRO A 593 4.53 12.35 -17.36
N LEU A 594 3.36 12.35 -16.76
CA LEU A 594 2.28 11.44 -17.12
C LEU A 594 1.61 11.81 -18.47
N ASP A 595 1.81 13.03 -18.92
CA ASP A 595 1.29 13.60 -20.16
C ASP A 595 2.29 13.62 -21.34
N GLY A 596 3.42 12.92 -21.21
CA GLY A 596 4.47 12.90 -22.22
C GLY A 596 5.24 11.59 -22.29
N TYR A 597 5.99 11.42 -23.40
CA TYR A 597 6.89 10.30 -23.57
C TYR A 597 8.22 10.60 -22.86
N LEU A 598 8.63 9.75 -21.95
CA LEU A 598 9.91 9.86 -21.30
C LEU A 598 10.99 9.18 -22.15
N VAL A 599 12.00 9.93 -22.54
CA VAL A 599 13.27 9.40 -23.05
C VAL A 599 14.33 9.55 -21.99
N SER A 600 14.76 8.47 -21.38
CA SER A 600 15.76 8.47 -20.33
C SER A 600 17.09 7.89 -20.81
N ALA A 601 18.22 8.43 -20.28
CA ALA A 601 19.54 7.85 -20.45
C ALA A 601 19.92 7.08 -19.17
N GLY A 602 20.10 5.77 -19.28
CA GLY A 602 20.52 4.92 -18.16
C GLY A 602 22.01 5.03 -17.86
N SER A 603 22.42 4.66 -16.65
CA SER A 603 23.81 4.60 -16.20
C SER A 603 24.69 3.64 -17.02
N ASN A 604 24.09 2.69 -17.71
CA ASN A 604 24.73 1.76 -18.66
C ASN A 604 24.87 2.34 -20.09
N GLY A 605 24.58 3.63 -20.31
CA GLY A 605 24.60 4.27 -21.60
C GLY A 605 23.43 3.90 -22.53
N ALA A 606 22.42 3.21 -22.03
CA ALA A 606 21.19 2.93 -22.77
C ALA A 606 20.29 4.15 -22.85
N PHE A 607 19.65 4.34 -24.01
CA PHE A 607 18.56 5.30 -24.16
C PHE A 607 17.24 4.53 -24.17
N SER A 608 16.32 4.87 -23.28
CA SER A 608 15.04 4.19 -23.16
C SER A 608 13.88 5.16 -23.33
N LEU A 609 12.90 4.77 -24.11
CA LEU A 609 11.58 5.40 -24.20
C LEU A 609 10.58 4.45 -23.54
N ARG A 610 9.90 4.90 -22.51
CA ARG A 610 8.89 4.11 -21.80
C ARG A 610 7.62 4.91 -21.56
N TYR A 611 6.52 4.21 -21.51
CA TYR A 611 5.27 4.74 -20.99
C TYR A 611 4.59 3.67 -20.13
N LEU A 612 4.63 3.87 -18.81
CA LEU A 612 4.13 2.94 -17.81
C LEU A 612 4.61 1.50 -18.09
N ASP A 613 3.78 0.51 -17.79
CA ASP A 613 3.99 -0.88 -18.19
C ASP A 613 3.33 -1.22 -19.55
N ARG A 614 2.91 -0.21 -20.32
CA ARG A 614 2.20 -0.42 -21.57
C ARG A 614 3.13 -0.73 -22.73
N PHE A 615 4.21 0.03 -22.87
CA PHE A 615 5.26 -0.24 -23.85
C PHE A 615 6.59 0.37 -23.43
N GLY A 616 7.66 -0.15 -24.01
CA GLY A 616 8.99 0.40 -23.87
C GLY A 616 9.86 0.06 -25.05
N PHE A 617 10.86 0.92 -25.29
CA PHE A 617 11.88 0.72 -26.29
C PHE A 617 13.22 1.22 -25.72
N SER A 618 14.28 0.43 -25.86
CA SER A 618 15.61 0.78 -25.36
C SER A 618 16.66 0.54 -26.43
N VAL A 619 17.66 1.41 -26.48
CA VAL A 619 18.83 1.32 -27.36
C VAL A 619 20.08 1.28 -26.49
N TYR A 620 20.92 0.30 -26.71
CA TYR A 620 22.21 0.09 -26.05
C TYR A 620 23.35 0.33 -27.07
N PRO A 621 23.86 1.56 -27.23
CA PRO A 621 24.83 1.87 -28.27
C PRO A 621 26.13 1.09 -28.12
N GLN A 622 26.59 0.82 -26.90
CA GLN A 622 27.82 0.09 -26.61
C GLN A 622 27.76 -1.37 -27.03
N GLU A 623 26.57 -1.98 -26.98
CA GLU A 623 26.30 -3.38 -27.37
C GLU A 623 25.74 -3.47 -28.80
N LEU A 624 25.55 -2.34 -29.49
CA LEU A 624 24.83 -2.28 -30.78
C LEU A 624 23.50 -3.05 -30.70
N ARG A 625 22.77 -2.92 -29.56
CA ARG A 625 21.56 -3.66 -29.25
C ARG A 625 20.36 -2.72 -29.13
N VAL A 626 19.25 -3.18 -29.62
CA VAL A 626 17.93 -2.57 -29.40
C VAL A 626 16.96 -3.59 -28.83
N GLU A 627 16.07 -3.15 -27.98
CA GLU A 627 15.01 -3.98 -27.44
C GLU A 627 13.72 -3.19 -27.27
N GLY A 628 12.58 -3.89 -27.27
CA GLY A 628 11.29 -3.26 -27.02
C GLY A 628 10.24 -4.27 -26.59
N PHE A 629 9.22 -3.76 -25.93
CA PHE A 629 8.06 -4.53 -25.53
C PHE A 629 6.76 -3.74 -25.67
N VAL A 630 5.65 -4.46 -25.82
CA VAL A 630 4.29 -3.94 -25.76
C VAL A 630 3.45 -4.92 -24.96
N ASN A 631 2.72 -4.43 -23.94
CA ASN A 631 1.78 -5.19 -23.17
C ASN A 631 0.34 -4.88 -23.65
N PHE A 632 -0.44 -5.93 -23.85
CA PHE A 632 -1.84 -5.87 -24.26
C PHE A 632 -2.73 -6.29 -23.08
N GLY A 633 -2.96 -5.36 -22.14
CA GLY A 633 -3.60 -5.64 -20.87
C GLY A 633 -2.77 -6.60 -20.01
N ARG A 634 -3.46 -7.38 -19.16
CA ARG A 634 -2.80 -8.31 -18.21
C ARG A 634 -2.33 -9.63 -18.83
N ASP A 635 -2.90 -10.02 -19.99
CA ASP A 635 -2.78 -11.40 -20.46
C ASP A 635 -1.69 -11.59 -21.50
N TRP A 636 -1.35 -10.56 -22.27
CA TRP A 636 -0.48 -10.70 -23.42
C TRP A 636 0.64 -9.69 -23.47
N SER A 637 1.83 -10.14 -23.84
CA SER A 637 2.96 -9.26 -24.15
C SER A 637 3.70 -9.72 -25.40
N LEU A 638 4.26 -8.74 -26.10
CA LEU A 638 5.16 -8.95 -27.22
C LEU A 638 6.46 -8.23 -26.89
N SER A 639 7.58 -8.93 -26.94
CA SER A 639 8.90 -8.33 -26.80
C SER A 639 9.80 -8.73 -27.95
N ALA A 640 10.71 -7.83 -28.32
CA ALA A 640 11.68 -8.06 -29.36
C ALA A 640 13.02 -7.44 -28.96
N TRP A 641 14.11 -8.09 -29.35
CA TRP A 641 15.43 -7.49 -29.29
C TRP A 641 16.23 -7.80 -30.54
N ALA A 642 17.15 -6.94 -30.88
CA ALA A 642 18.14 -7.16 -31.95
C ALA A 642 19.48 -6.59 -31.52
N ALA A 643 20.58 -7.28 -31.87
CA ALA A 643 21.92 -6.84 -31.61
C ALA A 643 22.82 -7.15 -32.82
N VAL A 644 23.90 -6.39 -33.00
CA VAL A 644 24.89 -6.63 -34.00
C VAL A 644 26.22 -6.95 -33.33
N GLU A 645 26.63 -8.22 -33.47
CA GLU A 645 27.98 -8.64 -33.11
C GLU A 645 28.79 -8.88 -34.43
N ASN A 646 29.15 -10.10 -34.75
CA ASN A 646 29.69 -10.45 -36.06
C ASN A 646 28.60 -10.70 -37.11
N THR A 647 27.34 -10.92 -36.63
CA THR A 647 26.12 -11.13 -37.42
C THR A 647 24.94 -10.45 -36.72
N LEU A 648 23.87 -10.22 -37.44
CA LEU A 648 22.64 -9.73 -36.85
C LEU A 648 21.99 -10.85 -36.02
N LEU A 649 21.90 -10.63 -34.75
CA LEU A 649 21.20 -11.47 -33.76
C LEU A 649 19.89 -10.83 -33.36
N GLY A 650 18.90 -11.61 -32.92
CA GLY A 650 17.67 -11.07 -32.42
C GLY A 650 16.63 -12.13 -32.12
N ALA A 651 15.61 -11.75 -31.37
CA ALA A 651 14.46 -12.61 -31.09
C ALA A 651 13.18 -11.80 -30.96
N LEU A 652 12.08 -12.41 -31.35
CA LEU A 652 10.71 -11.97 -31.11
C LEU A 652 10.08 -12.98 -30.15
N THR A 653 9.56 -12.51 -29.04
CA THR A 653 8.91 -13.34 -28.02
C THR A 653 7.47 -12.88 -27.83
N PHE A 654 6.55 -13.82 -27.96
CA PHE A 654 5.14 -13.63 -27.65
C PHE A 654 4.83 -14.40 -26.38
N THR A 655 4.28 -13.71 -25.36
CA THR A 655 3.98 -14.31 -24.07
C THR A 655 2.51 -14.17 -23.74
N LYS A 656 1.89 -15.23 -23.27
CA LYS A 656 0.57 -15.25 -22.67
C LYS A 656 0.69 -15.49 -21.17
N ASN A 657 0.18 -14.57 -20.35
CA ASN A 657 0.01 -14.82 -18.93
C ASN A 657 -1.21 -15.72 -18.72
N LEU A 658 -1.03 -16.83 -18.05
CA LEU A 658 -2.08 -17.79 -17.69
C LEU A 658 -2.81 -17.33 -16.42
N TRP A 659 -2.04 -16.76 -15.48
CA TRP A 659 -2.50 -16.03 -14.29
C TRP A 659 -1.46 -14.99 -13.93
N ARG A 660 -1.89 -13.90 -13.35
CA ARG A 660 -1.03 -12.79 -12.89
C ARG A 660 -1.71 -12.02 -11.78
N THR A 661 -0.97 -11.69 -10.72
CA THR A 661 -1.38 -10.69 -9.74
C THR A 661 -1.01 -9.28 -10.21
N PRO A 662 -1.71 -8.24 -9.75
CA PRO A 662 -1.39 -6.86 -10.09
C PRO A 662 -0.04 -6.44 -9.51
N ARG A 663 0.63 -5.50 -10.19
CA ARG A 663 1.85 -4.84 -9.72
C ARG A 663 1.54 -3.39 -9.40
N THR A 664 1.86 -2.95 -8.19
CA THR A 664 1.78 -1.56 -7.76
C THR A 664 3.09 -1.14 -7.13
N GLY A 665 3.74 -0.12 -7.68
CA GLY A 665 4.97 0.44 -7.11
C GLY A 665 6.15 -0.52 -7.02
N SER A 666 7.20 -0.14 -6.30
CA SER A 666 8.44 -0.91 -6.14
C SER A 666 8.32 -2.14 -5.23
N THR A 667 7.33 -2.17 -4.34
CA THR A 667 7.13 -3.27 -3.39
C THR A 667 6.40 -4.47 -3.99
N ALA A 668 5.71 -4.30 -5.11
CA ALA A 668 4.91 -5.34 -5.75
C ALA A 668 5.72 -6.49 -6.36
N ALA A 669 7.01 -6.31 -6.59
CA ALA A 669 7.88 -7.35 -7.14
C ALA A 669 7.94 -8.62 -6.26
N PHE A 670 7.67 -8.51 -4.97
CA PHE A 670 7.69 -9.61 -4.01
C PHE A 670 6.39 -10.41 -3.94
N TRP A 671 5.30 -9.95 -4.56
CA TRP A 671 3.95 -10.50 -4.38
C TRP A 671 3.30 -10.98 -5.67
N GLU A 672 4.06 -11.08 -6.74
CA GLU A 672 3.51 -11.49 -8.02
C GLU A 672 3.36 -13.01 -8.12
N ASN A 673 2.12 -13.47 -8.27
CA ASN A 673 1.84 -14.82 -8.74
C ASN A 673 1.70 -14.77 -10.25
N VAL A 674 2.58 -15.46 -10.95
CA VAL A 674 2.60 -15.48 -12.41
C VAL A 674 2.66 -16.92 -12.90
N GLY A 675 1.83 -17.23 -13.89
CA GLY A 675 2.04 -18.35 -14.76
C GLY A 675 2.03 -17.85 -16.19
N SER A 676 3.07 -18.10 -16.96
CA SER A 676 3.15 -17.65 -18.34
C SER A 676 3.63 -18.72 -19.30
N LEU A 677 3.10 -18.66 -20.52
CA LEU A 677 3.55 -19.45 -21.66
C LEU A 677 4.16 -18.50 -22.67
N SER A 678 5.41 -18.74 -23.07
CA SER A 678 6.13 -17.92 -24.05
C SER A 678 6.52 -18.75 -25.28
N LEU A 679 6.37 -18.13 -26.45
CA LEU A 679 6.84 -18.65 -27.72
C LEU A 679 7.81 -17.64 -28.30
N SER A 680 9.06 -18.05 -28.58
CA SER A 680 10.06 -17.17 -29.15
C SER A 680 10.59 -17.73 -30.46
N LEU A 681 10.84 -16.81 -31.39
CA LEU A 681 11.57 -17.06 -32.63
C LEU A 681 12.78 -16.13 -32.65
N GLY A 682 13.96 -16.70 -32.65
CA GLY A 682 15.21 -15.93 -32.65
C GLY A 682 16.21 -16.39 -33.70
N ARG A 683 17.19 -15.52 -33.98
CA ARG A 683 18.37 -15.82 -34.78
C ARG A 683 19.61 -15.59 -33.93
N VAL A 684 20.27 -16.70 -33.48
CA VAL A 684 21.44 -16.67 -32.55
C VAL A 684 22.45 -17.78 -32.90
N PRO A 685 23.37 -17.65 -33.84
CA PRO A 685 23.30 -17.07 -35.17
C PRO A 685 22.37 -17.80 -36.12
N ASP A 686 21.91 -19.05 -35.76
CA ASP A 686 20.93 -19.83 -36.49
C ASP A 686 19.52 -19.57 -35.98
N TRP A 687 18.52 -19.97 -36.75
CA TRP A 687 17.13 -19.86 -36.32
C TRP A 687 16.83 -20.77 -35.12
N LEU A 688 16.47 -20.16 -34.00
CA LEU A 688 16.11 -20.81 -32.73
C LEU A 688 14.63 -20.61 -32.45
N PHE A 689 13.91 -21.70 -32.26
CA PHE A 689 12.55 -21.68 -31.72
C PHE A 689 12.61 -22.07 -30.24
N SER A 690 11.92 -21.32 -29.38
CA SER A 690 11.77 -21.75 -27.99
C SER A 690 10.33 -21.66 -27.51
N LEU A 691 9.94 -22.63 -26.69
CA LEU A 691 8.70 -22.67 -25.95
C LEU A 691 9.06 -22.67 -24.47
N GLY A 692 8.59 -21.67 -23.72
CA GLY A 692 8.85 -21.51 -22.30
C GLY A 692 7.55 -21.53 -21.50
N LEU A 693 7.59 -22.19 -20.36
CA LEU A 693 6.59 -22.12 -19.30
C LEU A 693 7.29 -21.59 -18.06
N SER A 694 6.73 -20.57 -17.42
CA SER A 694 7.20 -20.08 -16.14
C SER A 694 6.03 -20.02 -15.15
N TRP A 695 6.33 -20.22 -13.87
CA TRP A 695 5.36 -20.07 -12.79
C TRP A 695 6.05 -19.54 -11.55
N ALA A 696 5.33 -18.70 -10.83
CA ALA A 696 5.68 -18.23 -9.50
C ALA A 696 4.41 -18.13 -8.67
N GLU A 697 4.49 -18.51 -7.42
CA GLU A 697 3.43 -18.36 -6.42
C GLU A 697 4.08 -17.89 -5.12
N THR A 698 3.65 -16.76 -4.60
CA THR A 698 4.26 -16.13 -3.43
C THR A 698 3.25 -15.84 -2.30
N VAL A 699 1.94 -16.02 -2.53
CA VAL A 699 0.90 -15.70 -1.55
C VAL A 699 0.74 -16.79 -0.51
N SER A 700 0.29 -17.96 -0.85
CA SER A 700 0.08 -19.07 0.13
C SER A 700 1.27 -20.02 0.23
N ARG A 701 2.11 -20.03 -0.80
CA ARG A 701 3.34 -20.82 -0.91
C ARG A 701 4.39 -19.95 -1.59
N ALA A 702 5.65 -20.18 -1.27
CA ALA A 702 6.74 -19.55 -2.00
C ALA A 702 7.39 -20.60 -2.89
N ARG A 703 6.97 -20.62 -4.14
CA ARG A 703 7.52 -21.52 -5.15
C ARG A 703 7.62 -20.83 -6.50
N ALA A 704 8.65 -21.15 -7.24
CA ALA A 704 8.86 -20.67 -8.60
C ALA A 704 9.52 -21.72 -9.46
N GLY A 705 9.30 -21.67 -10.76
CA GLY A 705 9.99 -22.56 -11.68
C GLY A 705 9.85 -22.13 -13.12
N THR A 706 10.67 -22.75 -13.95
CA THR A 706 10.70 -22.56 -15.40
C THR A 706 10.89 -23.89 -16.11
N ALA A 707 10.24 -24.06 -17.24
CA ALA A 707 10.50 -25.14 -18.17
C ALA A 707 10.66 -24.55 -19.56
N SER A 708 11.69 -24.92 -20.28
CA SER A 708 11.98 -24.38 -21.61
C SER A 708 12.39 -25.49 -22.56
N LEU A 709 11.84 -25.44 -23.77
CA LEU A 709 12.22 -26.29 -24.89
C LEU A 709 12.80 -25.39 -25.99
N PHE A 710 13.99 -25.71 -26.45
CA PHE A 710 14.69 -25.02 -27.51
C PHE A 710 14.85 -25.98 -28.72
N VAL A 711 14.59 -25.48 -29.91
CA VAL A 711 14.72 -26.25 -31.16
C VAL A 711 15.48 -25.46 -32.19
N LEU A 712 16.56 -26.02 -32.69
CA LEU A 712 17.27 -25.52 -33.87
C LEU A 712 16.98 -26.45 -35.04
N PRO A 713 16.29 -26.00 -36.10
CA PRO A 713 15.96 -26.84 -37.26
C PRO A 713 17.21 -27.45 -37.88
N GLY A 714 17.21 -28.77 -38.04
CA GLY A 714 18.33 -29.54 -38.58
C GLY A 714 19.54 -29.75 -37.63
N GLN A 715 19.52 -29.14 -36.43
CA GLN A 715 20.64 -29.21 -35.46
C GLN A 715 20.23 -29.76 -34.09
N GLY A 716 18.94 -30.13 -33.91
CA GLY A 716 18.49 -30.78 -32.71
C GLY A 716 17.68 -29.87 -31.72
N PHE A 717 17.57 -30.30 -30.47
CA PHE A 717 16.79 -29.64 -29.43
C PHE A 717 17.46 -29.73 -28.07
N GLY A 718 17.08 -28.80 -27.18
CA GLY A 718 17.43 -28.78 -25.77
C GLY A 718 16.21 -28.57 -24.89
N PHE A 719 16.29 -29.02 -23.65
CA PHE A 719 15.26 -28.86 -22.64
C PHE A 719 15.90 -28.46 -21.32
N SER A 720 15.25 -27.55 -20.59
CA SER A 720 15.60 -27.23 -19.22
C SER A 720 14.37 -27.12 -18.34
N LEU A 721 14.51 -27.52 -17.07
CA LEU A 721 13.52 -27.42 -16.03
C LEU A 721 14.22 -26.98 -14.76
N ALA A 722 13.69 -25.97 -14.10
CA ALA A 722 14.11 -25.59 -12.75
C ALA A 722 12.87 -25.35 -11.87
N HIS A 723 12.95 -25.74 -10.62
CA HIS A 723 11.90 -25.51 -9.63
C HIS A 723 12.52 -25.25 -8.27
N THR A 724 12.03 -24.20 -7.59
CA THR A 724 12.40 -23.85 -6.22
C THR A 724 11.15 -23.79 -5.37
N GLU A 725 11.22 -24.35 -4.18
CA GLU A 725 10.16 -24.26 -3.18
C GLU A 725 10.76 -23.88 -1.81
N LEU A 726 10.08 -23.00 -1.08
CA LEU A 726 10.41 -22.60 0.27
C LEU A 726 9.36 -23.14 1.22
N PHE A 727 9.81 -23.83 2.26
CA PHE A 727 8.97 -24.44 3.29
C PHE A 727 9.09 -23.65 4.59
N ALA A 728 7.97 -23.45 5.29
CA ALA A 728 7.97 -22.90 6.64
C ALA A 728 7.84 -24.04 7.65
N LEU A 729 8.93 -24.46 8.27
CA LEU A 729 8.97 -25.56 9.25
C LEU A 729 8.77 -25.11 10.69
N GLY A 730 8.62 -23.83 10.93
CA GLY A 730 8.44 -23.23 12.25
C GLY A 730 8.76 -21.74 12.23
N PRO A 731 8.71 -21.06 13.37
CA PRO A 731 9.08 -19.65 13.42
C PRO A 731 10.55 -19.48 13.00
N HIS A 732 10.78 -18.64 12.02
CA HIS A 732 12.11 -18.25 11.52
C HIS A 732 12.93 -19.34 10.85
N PHE A 733 12.36 -20.53 10.57
CA PHE A 733 13.04 -21.64 9.91
C PHE A 733 12.44 -21.90 8.54
N TYR A 734 13.15 -21.50 7.48
CA TYR A 734 12.65 -21.58 6.09
C TYR A 734 13.64 -22.35 5.20
N PRO A 735 13.60 -23.68 5.17
CA PRO A 735 14.37 -24.43 4.18
C PRO A 735 13.83 -24.16 2.78
N THR A 736 14.78 -23.98 1.85
CA THR A 736 14.50 -23.88 0.42
C THR A 736 15.07 -25.11 -0.28
N PHE A 737 14.33 -25.63 -1.24
CA PHE A 737 14.79 -26.71 -2.07
C PHE A 737 14.66 -26.33 -3.53
N THR A 738 15.79 -26.30 -4.23
CA THR A 738 15.86 -26.04 -5.67
C THR A 738 16.33 -27.30 -6.39
N VAL A 739 15.64 -27.66 -7.47
CA VAL A 739 16.02 -28.71 -8.39
C VAL A 739 16.10 -28.15 -9.79
N SER A 740 17.14 -28.50 -10.52
CA SER A 740 17.23 -28.20 -11.94
C SER A 740 17.73 -29.39 -12.74
N VAL A 741 17.19 -29.55 -13.94
CA VAL A 741 17.62 -30.55 -14.91
C VAL A 741 17.71 -29.92 -16.29
N GLY A 742 18.67 -30.37 -17.08
CA GLY A 742 18.84 -29.91 -18.45
C GLY A 742 19.29 -31.05 -19.35
N PHE A 743 18.86 -30.98 -20.60
CA PHE A 743 19.18 -31.94 -21.65
C PHE A 743 19.41 -31.26 -22.98
N ALA A 744 20.38 -31.73 -23.74
CA ALA A 744 20.61 -31.36 -25.12
C ALA A 744 20.79 -32.58 -25.99
N SER A 745 20.14 -32.64 -27.16
CA SER A 745 20.26 -33.72 -28.13
C SER A 745 21.68 -33.74 -28.74
N PRO A 746 22.14 -34.88 -29.29
CA PRO A 746 23.51 -35.01 -29.78
C PRO A 746 23.97 -34.00 -30.79
N ALA A 747 23.08 -33.57 -31.65
CA ALA A 747 23.34 -32.57 -32.69
C ALA A 747 23.19 -31.09 -32.24
N PHE A 748 22.68 -30.86 -31.00
CA PHE A 748 22.44 -29.49 -30.48
C PHE A 748 23.77 -28.80 -30.19
N PRO A 749 24.00 -27.56 -30.66
CA PRO A 749 25.32 -26.91 -30.51
C PRO A 749 25.73 -26.72 -29.04
N ALA A 750 27.00 -26.93 -28.75
CA ALA A 750 27.53 -26.89 -27.36
C ALA A 750 27.27 -25.57 -26.64
N ARG A 751 27.26 -24.43 -27.34
CA ARG A 751 26.95 -23.12 -26.75
C ARG A 751 25.56 -23.01 -26.10
N PHE A 752 24.64 -23.92 -26.41
CA PHE A 752 23.29 -23.96 -25.82
C PHE A 752 23.12 -25.16 -24.86
N TRP A 753 24.19 -25.87 -24.53
CA TRP A 753 24.14 -26.96 -23.59
C TRP A 753 23.85 -26.43 -22.17
N PRO A 754 23.14 -27.21 -21.34
CA PRO A 754 22.92 -26.85 -19.96
C PRO A 754 24.21 -26.52 -19.21
N THR A 755 24.19 -25.45 -18.43
CA THR A 755 25.29 -25.03 -17.56
C THR A 755 25.01 -25.37 -16.11
N LEU A 756 26.03 -25.69 -15.34
CA LEU A 756 25.91 -25.97 -13.90
C LEU A 756 26.17 -24.66 -13.11
N ASP A 757 25.20 -23.78 -13.10
CA ASP A 757 25.25 -22.44 -12.52
C ASP A 757 24.61 -22.34 -11.10
N GLU A 758 24.07 -23.45 -10.60
CA GLU A 758 23.52 -23.51 -9.23
C GLU A 758 24.58 -23.52 -8.14
N LEU A 759 25.81 -23.94 -8.46
CA LEU A 759 26.93 -23.91 -7.53
C LEU A 759 27.67 -22.56 -7.67
N ARG A 760 27.75 -21.81 -6.57
CA ARG A 760 28.33 -20.48 -6.52
C ARG A 760 29.81 -20.45 -6.92
N SER A 761 30.59 -21.45 -6.48
CA SER A 761 32.00 -21.60 -6.83
C SER A 761 32.25 -21.78 -8.32
N LEU A 762 31.32 -22.43 -9.03
CA LEU A 762 31.41 -22.63 -10.49
C LEU A 762 30.84 -21.44 -11.25
N ALA A 763 29.69 -20.90 -10.83
CA ALA A 763 29.03 -19.78 -11.50
C ALA A 763 29.87 -18.47 -11.47
N LEU A 764 30.57 -18.22 -10.35
CA LEU A 764 31.37 -17.03 -10.11
C LEU A 764 32.88 -17.26 -10.22
N GLY A 765 33.29 -18.50 -10.48
CA GLY A 765 34.70 -18.86 -10.68
C GLY A 765 35.25 -18.32 -12.00
N PRO A 766 36.61 -18.23 -12.13
CA PRO A 766 37.25 -17.63 -13.29
C PRO A 766 37.04 -18.38 -14.62
N GLU A 767 36.71 -19.66 -14.53
CA GLU A 767 36.44 -20.50 -15.72
C GLU A 767 34.97 -20.51 -16.14
N GLY A 768 34.09 -19.92 -15.31
CA GLY A 768 32.65 -19.98 -15.49
C GLY A 768 32.04 -21.36 -15.25
N PRO A 769 30.67 -21.49 -15.31
CA PRO A 769 30.01 -22.75 -15.06
C PRO A 769 30.25 -23.76 -16.18
N PRO A 770 30.62 -25.04 -15.86
CA PRO A 770 30.86 -26.06 -16.85
C PRO A 770 29.55 -26.44 -17.60
N GLN A 771 29.71 -26.78 -18.88
CA GLN A 771 28.60 -27.14 -19.76
C GLN A 771 28.69 -28.61 -20.17
N ALA A 772 27.52 -29.27 -20.25
CA ALA A 772 27.41 -30.62 -20.82
C ALA A 772 26.02 -30.85 -21.40
N ARG A 773 25.86 -31.93 -22.15
CA ARG A 773 24.57 -32.31 -22.75
C ARG A 773 23.51 -32.64 -21.71
N PHE A 774 23.90 -33.11 -20.54
CA PHE A 774 23.00 -33.46 -19.44
C PHE A 774 23.46 -32.73 -18.17
N LYS A 775 22.50 -32.22 -17.44
CA LYS A 775 22.67 -31.57 -16.14
C LYS A 775 21.60 -32.06 -15.18
N ALA A 776 21.98 -32.27 -13.92
CA ALA A 776 21.08 -32.34 -12.78
C ALA A 776 21.73 -31.66 -11.60
N ALA A 777 21.01 -30.77 -10.97
CA ALA A 777 21.49 -30.08 -9.77
C ALA A 777 20.39 -29.93 -8.74
N SER A 778 20.78 -29.83 -7.47
CA SER A 778 19.91 -29.51 -6.36
C SER A 778 20.63 -28.59 -5.39
N VAL A 779 19.88 -27.64 -4.83
CA VAL A 779 20.37 -26.75 -3.78
C VAL A 779 19.41 -26.85 -2.59
N LEU A 780 19.94 -27.19 -1.43
CA LEU A 780 19.24 -27.10 -0.16
C LEU A 780 19.73 -25.83 0.53
N GLY A 781 18.84 -24.88 0.75
CA GLY A 781 19.13 -23.66 1.50
C GLY A 781 18.39 -23.68 2.83
N LEU A 782 18.96 -23.04 3.83
CA LEU A 782 18.33 -22.82 5.12
C LEU A 782 18.43 -21.35 5.47
N TRP A 783 17.34 -20.64 5.45
CA TRP A 783 17.25 -19.29 5.95
C TRP A 783 17.13 -19.30 7.46
N LEU A 784 17.98 -18.54 8.12
CA LEU A 784 18.00 -18.37 9.56
C LEU A 784 17.18 -17.12 9.95
N PRO A 785 16.87 -16.95 11.26
CA PRO A 785 16.11 -15.81 11.74
C PRO A 785 16.66 -14.49 11.24
N PRO A 786 15.82 -13.59 10.72
CA PRO A 786 16.24 -12.26 10.30
C PRO A 786 16.55 -11.39 11.54
N TYR A 787 17.47 -10.47 11.34
CA TYR A 787 17.77 -9.40 12.29
C TYR A 787 17.44 -8.07 11.65
N PHE A 788 16.74 -7.21 12.39
CA PHE A 788 16.29 -5.89 11.92
C PHE A 788 17.05 -4.78 12.68
N PRO A 789 18.27 -4.42 12.25
CA PRO A 789 19.14 -3.52 13.00
C PRO A 789 18.74 -2.05 12.92
N ALA A 790 17.95 -1.66 11.91
CA ALA A 790 17.68 -0.26 11.56
C ALA A 790 18.98 0.60 11.56
N TYR A 791 20.06 0.05 11.00
CA TYR A 791 21.40 0.65 11.05
C TYR A 791 21.63 1.62 9.90
N SER A 792 21.99 2.86 10.25
CA SER A 792 22.28 3.92 9.29
C SER A 792 23.61 3.72 8.56
N LEU A 793 23.60 3.80 7.25
CA LEU A 793 24.76 3.86 6.39
C LEU A 793 24.94 5.29 5.86
N ALA A 794 25.86 6.05 6.47
CA ALA A 794 26.29 7.37 6.00
C ALA A 794 25.13 8.37 5.71
N GLN A 795 24.07 8.35 6.49
CA GLN A 795 22.90 9.25 6.39
C GLN A 795 22.11 9.17 5.07
N ALA A 796 22.44 8.25 4.17
CA ALA A 796 21.77 8.11 2.88
C ALA A 796 20.97 6.83 2.73
N ALA A 797 21.27 5.82 3.54
CA ALA A 797 20.64 4.52 3.45
C ALA A 797 20.53 3.85 4.83
N LEU A 798 19.58 2.95 4.96
CA LEU A 798 19.28 2.18 6.15
C LEU A 798 19.44 0.70 5.85
N VAL A 799 20.23 -0.04 6.64
CA VAL A 799 20.16 -1.49 6.66
C VAL A 799 18.94 -1.88 7.47
N SER A 800 17.83 -2.17 6.80
CA SER A 800 16.56 -2.50 7.44
C SER A 800 16.45 -3.96 7.85
N ALA A 801 17.11 -4.87 7.15
CA ALA A 801 17.14 -6.29 7.51
C ALA A 801 18.47 -6.95 7.16
N VAL A 802 18.88 -7.90 8.01
CA VAL A 802 20.00 -8.82 7.78
C VAL A 802 19.47 -10.24 7.90
N ARG A 803 19.57 -11.03 6.84
CA ARG A 803 19.08 -12.41 6.81
C ARG A 803 20.19 -13.38 6.48
N PRO A 804 20.68 -14.19 7.44
CA PRO A 804 21.65 -15.24 7.16
C PRO A 804 21.00 -16.42 6.42
N ARG A 805 21.77 -17.04 5.53
CA ARG A 805 21.41 -18.26 4.82
C ARG A 805 22.58 -19.23 4.79
N LEU A 806 22.35 -20.48 5.10
CA LEU A 806 23.29 -21.57 4.85
C LEU A 806 22.80 -22.34 3.61
N PHE A 807 23.72 -22.89 2.83
CA PHE A 807 23.33 -23.70 1.70
C PHE A 807 24.26 -24.87 1.48
N PHE A 808 23.72 -25.94 0.90
CA PHE A 808 24.41 -27.07 0.36
C PHE A 808 23.94 -27.29 -1.08
N ALA A 809 24.89 -27.32 -2.02
CA ALA A 809 24.58 -27.52 -3.42
C ALA A 809 25.28 -28.79 -3.94
N ALA A 810 24.57 -29.55 -4.74
CA ALA A 810 25.06 -30.73 -5.41
C ALA A 810 24.69 -30.67 -6.88
N GLY A 811 25.62 -30.99 -7.76
CA GLY A 811 25.40 -31.00 -9.20
C GLY A 811 26.15 -32.10 -9.92
N GLN A 812 25.58 -32.54 -11.03
CA GLN A 812 26.22 -33.45 -11.96
C GLN A 812 26.02 -33.01 -13.39
N ILE A 813 27.07 -33.14 -14.18
CA ILE A 813 27.00 -32.97 -15.61
C ILE A 813 27.64 -34.14 -16.32
N TRP A 814 27.15 -34.49 -17.52
CA TRP A 814 27.74 -35.59 -18.33
C TRP A 814 27.37 -35.46 -19.79
N ASN A 815 28.28 -35.88 -20.63
CA ASN A 815 28.09 -36.01 -22.08
C ASN A 815 27.71 -37.45 -22.51
N LYS A 816 28.18 -38.42 -21.74
CA LYS A 816 27.87 -39.86 -21.91
C LYS A 816 27.58 -40.44 -20.52
N PRO A 817 26.72 -41.49 -20.40
CA PRO A 817 26.37 -42.06 -19.11
C PRO A 817 27.52 -42.54 -18.24
N GLU A 818 28.64 -42.85 -18.87
CA GLU A 818 29.86 -43.42 -18.25
C GLU A 818 30.81 -42.34 -17.70
N ALA A 819 30.65 -41.09 -18.10
CA ALA A 819 31.52 -39.94 -17.73
C ALA A 819 30.71 -38.88 -16.99
N LYS A 820 30.38 -39.17 -15.73
CA LYS A 820 29.69 -38.19 -14.86
C LYS A 820 30.70 -37.43 -14.03
N ASN A 821 30.66 -36.10 -14.13
CA ASN A 821 31.38 -35.21 -13.22
C ASN A 821 30.41 -34.73 -12.14
N ALA A 822 30.74 -35.00 -10.88
CA ALA A 822 29.95 -34.62 -9.73
C ALA A 822 30.63 -33.41 -9.03
N PHE A 823 29.82 -32.50 -8.54
CA PHE A 823 30.24 -31.30 -7.83
C PHE A 823 29.43 -31.17 -6.54
N LEU A 824 30.11 -30.80 -5.46
CA LEU A 824 29.49 -30.55 -4.17
C LEU A 824 30.05 -29.25 -3.61
N GLU A 825 29.19 -28.47 -3.00
CA GLU A 825 29.53 -27.16 -2.43
C GLU A 825 28.73 -26.91 -1.15
N VAL A 826 29.35 -26.25 -0.16
CA VAL A 826 28.69 -25.73 1.02
C VAL A 826 29.04 -24.28 1.18
N GLY A 827 28.10 -23.49 1.69
CA GLY A 827 28.36 -22.06 1.87
C GLY A 827 27.38 -21.37 2.79
N GLY A 828 27.66 -20.09 3.00
CA GLY A 828 26.81 -19.20 3.75
C GLY A 828 26.70 -17.83 3.08
N GLU A 829 25.56 -17.21 3.23
CA GLU A 829 25.23 -15.89 2.67
C GLU A 829 24.66 -15.01 3.78
N LEU A 830 25.00 -13.72 3.76
CA LEU A 830 24.33 -12.68 4.49
C LEU A 830 23.59 -11.80 3.49
N TRP A 831 22.29 -11.82 3.56
CA TRP A 831 21.42 -10.97 2.75
C TRP A 831 21.10 -9.70 3.53
N LEU A 832 21.47 -8.56 2.98
CA LEU A 832 21.28 -7.24 3.56
C LEU A 832 20.21 -6.53 2.75
N THR A 833 19.10 -6.16 3.37
CA THR A 833 18.15 -5.23 2.76
C THR A 833 18.58 -3.82 3.11
N VAL A 834 18.92 -3.05 2.10
CA VAL A 834 19.32 -1.65 2.23
C VAL A 834 18.19 -0.80 1.64
N GLU A 835 17.62 0.04 2.46
CA GLU A 835 16.62 1.01 2.04
C GLU A 835 17.28 2.37 1.87
N ALA A 836 17.03 3.01 0.76
CA ALA A 836 17.49 4.36 0.48
C ALA A 836 16.30 5.28 0.26
N LEU A 837 16.52 6.59 0.53
CA LEU A 837 15.54 7.66 0.28
C LEU A 837 14.15 7.36 0.88
N GLY A 838 14.15 6.94 2.15
CA GLY A 838 12.92 6.69 2.88
C GLY A 838 12.15 5.43 2.48
N GLY A 839 12.86 4.43 1.92
CA GLY A 839 12.26 3.18 1.48
C GLY A 839 11.65 3.22 0.08
N LEU A 840 11.82 4.33 -0.63
CA LEU A 840 11.47 4.40 -2.06
C LEU A 840 12.33 3.46 -2.91
N PHE A 841 13.55 3.17 -2.44
CA PHE A 841 14.45 2.19 -3.05
C PHE A 841 14.84 1.15 -2.02
N GLN A 842 14.60 -0.11 -2.35
CA GLN A 842 15.13 -1.24 -1.61
C GLN A 842 16.13 -1.98 -2.49
N ILE A 843 17.33 -2.19 -1.98
CA ILE A 843 18.38 -2.93 -2.64
C ILE A 843 18.75 -4.11 -1.74
N ALA A 844 18.69 -5.32 -2.27
CA ALA A 844 19.23 -6.48 -1.59
C ALA A 844 20.70 -6.68 -1.98
N CYS A 845 21.57 -6.66 -0.98
CA CYS A 845 22.99 -6.98 -1.13
C CYS A 845 23.25 -8.36 -0.53
N VAL A 846 24.06 -9.15 -1.20
CA VAL A 846 24.48 -10.48 -0.75
C VAL A 846 25.98 -10.48 -0.53
N LEU A 847 26.40 -10.81 0.69
CA LEU A 847 27.79 -11.15 1.02
C LEU A 847 27.85 -12.65 1.27
N GLY A 848 28.63 -13.37 0.48
CA GLY A 848 28.63 -14.83 0.54
C GLY A 848 30.03 -15.44 0.53
N LEU A 849 30.09 -16.64 1.07
CA LEU A 849 31.22 -17.53 0.92
C LEU A 849 30.73 -18.91 0.43
N ALA A 850 31.50 -19.52 -0.46
CA ALA A 850 31.26 -20.86 -0.97
C ALA A 850 32.56 -21.67 -0.88
N TYR A 851 32.44 -22.91 -0.40
CA TYR A 851 33.54 -23.86 -0.32
C TYR A 851 33.24 -25.08 -1.16
N PRO A 852 33.95 -25.31 -2.26
CA PRO A 852 33.77 -26.50 -3.05
C PRO A 852 34.36 -27.71 -2.33
N LEU A 853 33.52 -28.72 -2.09
CA LEU A 853 33.88 -29.99 -1.47
C LEU A 853 34.31 -31.02 -2.49
N LEU A 854 33.75 -30.94 -3.70
CA LEU A 854 34.07 -31.84 -4.81
C LEU A 854 33.91 -31.14 -6.18
N PRO A 855 34.98 -31.03 -6.99
CA PRO A 855 36.36 -31.20 -6.54
C PRO A 855 36.74 -30.18 -5.48
N GLU A 856 37.66 -30.54 -4.59
CA GLU A 856 38.13 -29.62 -3.55
C GLU A 856 38.87 -28.44 -4.17
N GLY A 857 38.52 -27.22 -3.71
CA GLY A 857 39.02 -25.97 -4.24
C GLY A 857 39.13 -24.87 -3.19
N PRO A 858 39.64 -23.69 -3.57
CA PRO A 858 39.71 -22.55 -2.66
C PRO A 858 38.31 -22.03 -2.27
N VAL A 859 38.24 -21.41 -1.10
CA VAL A 859 37.02 -20.69 -0.65
C VAL A 859 36.82 -19.49 -1.60
N LEU A 860 35.61 -19.38 -2.13
CA LEU A 860 35.16 -18.23 -2.88
C LEU A 860 34.42 -17.24 -1.98
N LEU A 861 34.92 -16.01 -1.91
CA LEU A 861 34.20 -14.88 -1.31
C LEU A 861 33.55 -14.08 -2.46
N TYR A 862 32.29 -13.73 -2.30
CA TYR A 862 31.57 -12.98 -3.32
C TYR A 862 30.65 -11.92 -2.72
N PHE A 863 30.41 -10.88 -3.51
CA PHE A 863 29.42 -9.84 -3.27
C PHE A 863 28.51 -9.75 -4.49
N GLY A 864 27.22 -9.58 -4.26
CA GLY A 864 26.23 -9.40 -5.32
C GLY A 864 25.14 -8.41 -4.92
N LEU A 865 24.55 -7.79 -5.92
CA LEU A 865 23.31 -7.06 -5.78
C LEU A 865 22.19 -7.97 -6.29
N ALA A 866 21.18 -8.19 -5.46
CA ALA A 866 19.97 -8.90 -5.84
C ALA A 866 18.87 -7.85 -6.01
N GLY A 867 18.47 -7.61 -7.24
CA GLY A 867 17.41 -6.66 -7.60
C GLY A 867 16.18 -7.37 -8.15
#